data_7c98333f0821e8b8fdc8e225e7dca941
#
_entry.id   7c98333f0821e8b8fdc8e225e7dca941
#
_cell.length_a   1.000
_cell.length_b   1.000
_cell.length_c   1.000
_cell.angle_alpha   90.00
_cell.angle_beta   90.00
_cell.angle_gamma   90.00
#
_symmetry.space_group_name_H-M   'P 1'
#
loop_
_entity.id
_entity.type
_entity.pdbx_description
1 polymer ?
#
loop_
_entity_poly.entity_id
_entity_poly.type
_entity_poly.pdbx_seq_one_letter_code
_entity_poly.pdbx_strand_id
1 'polypeptide(L)'
;ANVYKNVLTIGKGEGGTTPSTPAVEPDSNGYYFHSTFESSKDDWQSRGDSTLSLSGKSPYAGKNALLVEGRTDTWHGAAYTLNTSTFVPGSAYSFSVGVLQNSGSTQEMRLTLQYQDASGETQYDTVASANAKSTEWTKLENTAYTIPSGASDLLLYVENADSTADFYMDEAIGAVKGTASTVTTGQGTSGSQTGTTDPGTDPGTDPGSSDVSTGYLKDAFAGLFKFGTSVSPNELNSGATFIKNHFNSITPENELKPDAILNQSASQQYGNNVNPQVTFNSGTQATLKFCEQNGISMRGHTFVWYSQTPDWFFRENFSSSGAYVSKEIMNQRMENFIKNTFELIAKDYPNLDLYAYDVVNEAFLNDGGGLRDANNSNWTKIYGDSDEFIINAFTYARKYAPAGCKLYINDYNEYIPAKTNDLYNIAMKLKEKGLIDGIGMQSHLDVGYPSASLYKTALEKFISTGLDVQITELDITTTNESSQAALYKEILQLAVDHADSISSVTVWGTHDSISWRSSQNPLLFGANYTPKQAYTAVMEVAKNATPPQTTTTTKITTTTTKATTTTTTTKATTTTKATTTQPVNYLPGDANCDGKVDISDAVVIKCYLISSSKYPLSAQGAYNADVQGNRNGVNAQDAVAIQKYILRIITSFDAVS
;
A
#
# COMPACT_ATOMS: atom_id res chain seq x y z
N ALA A 1 -14.84 -4.08 40.97
CA ALA A 1 -14.77 -5.54 40.90
C ALA A 1 -16.13 -6.08 40.47
N ASN A 2 -16.31 -6.44 39.23
CA ASN A 2 -17.37 -7.36 38.82
C ASN A 2 -16.85 -8.14 37.63
N VAL A 3 -16.62 -9.42 37.90
CA VAL A 3 -16.19 -10.45 36.95
C VAL A 3 -17.46 -11.01 36.30
N TYR A 4 -17.60 -10.92 34.99
CA TYR A 4 -18.57 -11.72 34.25
C TYR A 4 -17.86 -12.95 33.68
N LYS A 5 -18.13 -14.10 34.31
CA LYS A 5 -17.89 -15.42 33.73
C LYS A 5 -19.05 -15.73 32.79
N ASN A 6 -18.84 -15.78 31.50
CA ASN A 6 -19.74 -16.46 30.58
C ASN A 6 -19.15 -17.83 30.28
N VAL A 7 -19.76 -18.84 30.88
CA VAL A 7 -19.59 -20.25 30.52
C VAL A 7 -20.49 -20.52 29.31
N LEU A 8 -19.86 -20.76 28.15
CA LEU A 8 -20.59 -21.22 26.97
C LEU A 8 -20.63 -22.76 27.01
N THR A 9 -21.85 -23.30 27.22
CA THR A 9 -22.08 -24.75 27.13
C THR A 9 -22.29 -25.08 25.64
N ILE A 10 -21.37 -25.83 25.06
CA ILE A 10 -21.48 -26.31 23.67
C ILE A 10 -22.30 -27.61 23.70
N GLY A 11 -23.52 -27.53 23.13
CA GLY A 11 -24.33 -28.71 22.82
C GLY A 11 -23.73 -29.44 21.60
N LYS A 12 -23.66 -30.78 21.69
CA LYS A 12 -23.33 -31.65 20.55
C LYS A 12 -24.35 -31.44 19.43
N GLY A 13 -23.88 -30.93 18.30
CA GLY A 13 -24.59 -30.91 17.02
C GLY A 13 -23.68 -31.43 15.93
N GLU A 14 -24.20 -32.30 15.11
CA GLU A 14 -23.50 -33.08 14.07
C GLU A 14 -22.87 -32.19 12.97
N GLY A 15 -21.65 -32.60 12.54
CA GLY A 15 -21.15 -32.47 11.18
C GLY A 15 -21.14 -31.08 10.54
N GLY A 16 -20.23 -30.19 10.95
CA GLY A 16 -19.86 -29.02 10.19
C GLY A 16 -18.37 -29.09 9.86
N THR A 17 -18.00 -29.18 8.58
CA THR A 17 -16.64 -29.07 8.08
C THR A 17 -16.08 -27.70 8.44
N THR A 18 -15.04 -27.67 9.26
CA THR A 18 -14.20 -26.49 9.52
C THR A 18 -13.65 -26.01 8.18
N PRO A 19 -13.63 -24.69 7.85
CA PRO A 19 -12.93 -24.21 6.67
C PRO A 19 -11.45 -24.56 6.78
N SER A 20 -10.95 -25.42 5.91
CA SER A 20 -9.51 -25.70 5.81
C SER A 20 -8.80 -24.44 5.30
N THR A 21 -7.80 -23.98 6.02
CA THR A 21 -6.85 -23.00 5.51
C THR A 21 -6.32 -23.50 4.16
N PRO A 22 -6.25 -22.66 3.11
CA PRO A 22 -5.75 -23.08 1.82
C PRO A 22 -4.33 -23.65 1.94
N ALA A 23 -4.02 -24.67 1.14
CA ALA A 23 -2.66 -25.21 1.02
C ALA A 23 -1.73 -24.10 0.49
N VAL A 24 -0.55 -23.99 1.07
CA VAL A 24 0.52 -23.12 0.56
C VAL A 24 1.23 -23.88 -0.56
N GLU A 25 1.38 -23.26 -1.74
CA GLU A 25 2.21 -23.80 -2.82
C GLU A 25 3.69 -23.54 -2.51
N PRO A 26 4.61 -24.44 -2.89
CA PRO A 26 6.02 -24.23 -2.67
C PRO A 26 6.55 -23.10 -3.57
N ASP A 27 7.56 -22.37 -3.09
CA ASP A 27 8.25 -21.34 -3.87
C ASP A 27 9.08 -21.95 -5.03
N SER A 28 9.79 -21.09 -5.78
CA SER A 28 10.64 -21.51 -6.91
C SER A 28 11.78 -22.44 -6.52
N ASN A 29 12.16 -22.51 -5.23
CA ASN A 29 13.17 -23.40 -4.68
C ASN A 29 12.56 -24.70 -4.16
N GLY A 30 11.24 -24.80 -4.19
CA GLY A 30 10.48 -25.92 -3.64
C GLY A 30 10.22 -25.80 -2.15
N TYR A 31 10.37 -24.61 -1.53
CA TYR A 31 10.17 -24.41 -0.09
C TYR A 31 8.72 -24.02 0.21
N TYR A 32 8.12 -24.66 1.18
CA TYR A 32 6.86 -24.24 1.82
C TYR A 32 7.12 -23.22 2.93
N PHE A 33 8.29 -23.34 3.60
CA PHE A 33 8.86 -22.32 4.47
C PHE A 33 10.39 -22.40 4.44
N HIS A 34 11.05 -21.26 4.65
CA HIS A 34 12.49 -21.14 4.85
C HIS A 34 12.74 -20.09 5.94
N SER A 35 13.15 -20.54 7.12
CA SER A 35 13.42 -19.70 8.27
C SER A 35 14.92 -19.41 8.35
N THR A 36 15.29 -18.16 8.07
CA THR A 36 16.67 -17.68 8.06
C THR A 36 17.02 -16.90 9.32
N PHE A 37 16.06 -16.61 10.18
CA PHE A 37 16.20 -15.89 11.46
C PHE A 37 16.90 -14.54 11.38
N GLU A 38 16.96 -13.93 10.21
CA GLU A 38 17.67 -12.67 10.01
C GLU A 38 16.99 -11.47 10.68
N SER A 39 15.64 -11.47 10.72
CA SER A 39 14.86 -10.35 11.22
C SER A 39 13.78 -10.74 12.22
N SER A 40 13.41 -12.01 12.30
CA SER A 40 12.35 -12.51 13.17
C SER A 40 12.67 -13.94 13.63
N LYS A 41 11.82 -14.48 14.49
CA LYS A 41 11.84 -15.90 14.86
C LYS A 41 11.14 -16.81 13.84
N ASP A 42 10.68 -16.24 12.71
CA ASP A 42 10.07 -16.93 11.56
C ASP A 42 9.01 -17.97 11.98
N ASP A 43 8.03 -17.53 12.81
CA ASP A 43 6.94 -18.32 13.40
C ASP A 43 7.38 -19.45 14.36
N TRP A 44 8.67 -19.56 14.66
CA TRP A 44 9.15 -20.49 15.68
C TRP A 44 8.82 -19.97 17.09
N GLN A 45 8.32 -20.86 17.91
CA GLN A 45 7.88 -20.59 19.27
C GLN A 45 8.65 -21.42 20.28
N SER A 46 8.70 -20.96 21.53
CA SER A 46 9.27 -21.74 22.64
C SER A 46 8.48 -23.04 22.85
N ARG A 47 9.20 -24.14 22.99
CA ARG A 47 8.66 -25.43 23.42
C ARG A 47 9.18 -25.77 24.81
N GLY A 48 8.27 -25.92 25.78
CA GLY A 48 8.61 -26.00 27.20
C GLY A 48 9.19 -24.70 27.75
N ASP A 49 9.97 -24.80 28.81
CA ASP A 49 10.63 -23.63 29.43
C ASP A 49 11.92 -23.28 28.66
N SER A 50 11.75 -22.75 27.45
CA SER A 50 12.85 -22.20 26.65
C SER A 50 12.57 -20.75 26.27
N THR A 51 13.62 -19.97 26.07
CA THR A 51 13.57 -18.62 25.56
C THR A 51 14.17 -18.58 24.16
N LEU A 52 13.47 -17.97 23.21
CA LEU A 52 13.95 -17.80 21.85
C LEU A 52 14.31 -16.34 21.59
N SER A 53 15.53 -16.10 21.11
CA SER A 53 15.99 -14.75 20.76
C SER A 53 16.85 -14.78 19.50
N LEU A 54 16.87 -13.68 18.74
CA LEU A 54 17.81 -13.53 17.62
C LEU A 54 19.19 -13.20 18.17
N SER A 55 20.22 -13.81 17.61
CA SER A 55 21.58 -13.63 18.06
C SER A 55 22.58 -13.51 16.91
N GLY A 56 23.29 -12.40 16.84
CA GLY A 56 24.41 -12.20 15.91
C GLY A 56 25.73 -12.83 16.36
N LYS A 57 25.75 -13.62 17.46
CA LYS A 57 26.99 -14.18 17.98
C LYS A 57 27.52 -15.35 17.17
N SER A 58 26.64 -16.14 16.57
CA SER A 58 27.01 -17.35 15.84
C SER A 58 26.03 -17.64 14.72
N PRO A 59 25.84 -16.76 13.73
CA PRO A 59 25.02 -17.07 12.58
C PRO A 59 25.71 -18.11 11.68
N TYR A 60 24.91 -18.98 11.04
CA TYR A 60 25.37 -19.84 9.95
C TYR A 60 25.47 -19.02 8.66
N ALA A 61 24.38 -18.33 8.34
CA ALA A 61 24.27 -17.40 7.22
C ALA A 61 23.81 -16.03 7.71
N GLY A 62 24.01 -14.98 6.92
CA GLY A 62 23.52 -13.65 7.25
C GLY A 62 24.14 -13.03 8.51
N LYS A 63 23.30 -12.41 9.34
CA LYS A 63 23.71 -11.65 10.54
C LYS A 63 23.24 -12.27 11.86
N ASN A 64 22.17 -13.05 11.84
CA ASN A 64 21.52 -13.61 13.02
C ASN A 64 21.21 -15.10 12.84
N ALA A 65 21.20 -15.81 13.94
CA ALA A 65 20.63 -17.14 14.09
C ALA A 65 19.63 -17.13 15.24
N LEU A 66 18.74 -18.10 15.35
CA LEU A 66 17.85 -18.26 16.49
C LEU A 66 18.61 -18.92 17.64
N LEU A 67 18.77 -18.22 18.75
CA LEU A 67 19.30 -18.74 20.00
C LEU A 67 18.15 -19.34 20.81
N VAL A 68 18.33 -20.58 21.26
CA VAL A 68 17.45 -21.32 22.15
C VAL A 68 18.16 -21.47 23.49
N GLU A 69 17.69 -20.76 24.51
CA GLU A 69 18.34 -20.67 25.82
C GLU A 69 17.38 -20.87 26.98
N GLY A 70 17.91 -21.02 28.20
CA GLY A 70 17.13 -21.14 29.42
C GLY A 70 16.35 -22.47 29.53
N ARG A 71 16.74 -23.50 28.82
CA ARG A 71 16.11 -24.82 28.81
C ARG A 71 16.28 -25.50 30.17
N THR A 72 15.19 -26.05 30.71
CA THR A 72 15.19 -26.76 32.00
C THR A 72 15.04 -28.29 31.83
N ASP A 73 14.72 -28.74 30.62
CA ASP A 73 14.65 -30.18 30.27
C ASP A 73 15.18 -30.41 28.85
N THR A 74 15.57 -31.65 28.53
CA THR A 74 16.18 -32.03 27.23
C THR A 74 15.20 -31.86 26.06
N TRP A 75 13.91 -32.07 26.29
CA TRP A 75 12.86 -31.95 25.28
C TRP A 75 12.40 -30.47 25.03
N HIS A 76 12.87 -29.54 25.87
CA HIS A 76 12.62 -28.10 25.61
C HIS A 76 13.41 -27.64 24.40
N GLY A 77 12.83 -26.73 23.61
CA GLY A 77 13.47 -26.31 22.38
C GLY A 77 12.70 -25.21 21.62
N ALA A 78 12.86 -25.23 20.32
CA ALA A 78 12.13 -24.34 19.41
C ALA A 78 11.18 -25.15 18.52
N ALA A 79 9.95 -24.73 18.36
CA ALA A 79 8.91 -25.45 17.63
C ALA A 79 8.22 -24.59 16.57
N TYR A 80 7.83 -25.24 15.48
CA TYR A 80 7.11 -24.67 14.34
C TYR A 80 5.85 -25.48 14.04
N THR A 81 4.69 -24.82 13.94
CA THR A 81 3.41 -25.50 13.65
C THR A 81 3.28 -25.72 12.15
N LEU A 82 3.11 -26.99 11.74
CA LEU A 82 2.89 -27.35 10.33
C LEU A 82 1.40 -27.37 10.00
N ASN A 83 1.02 -26.63 8.96
CA ASN A 83 -0.36 -26.62 8.45
C ASN A 83 -0.66 -27.92 7.70
N THR A 84 -1.66 -28.68 8.13
CA THR A 84 -2.06 -29.97 7.54
C THR A 84 -2.65 -29.87 6.12
N SER A 85 -3.05 -28.68 5.68
CA SER A 85 -3.45 -28.43 4.28
C SER A 85 -2.24 -28.38 3.34
N THR A 86 -1.08 -27.96 3.84
CA THR A 86 0.20 -27.90 3.11
C THR A 86 1.02 -29.18 3.33
N PHE A 87 1.19 -29.57 4.60
CA PHE A 87 1.92 -30.77 5.01
C PHE A 87 0.92 -31.91 5.26
N VAL A 88 0.47 -32.54 4.17
CA VAL A 88 -0.62 -33.51 4.18
C VAL A 88 -0.18 -34.83 4.80
N PRO A 89 -0.86 -35.34 5.85
CA PRO A 89 -0.58 -36.65 6.43
C PRO A 89 -0.61 -37.78 5.39
N GLY A 90 0.39 -38.66 5.45
CA GLY A 90 0.60 -39.70 4.46
C GLY A 90 1.49 -39.30 3.28
N SER A 91 1.83 -38.02 3.13
CA SER A 91 2.72 -37.52 2.08
C SER A 91 4.15 -37.29 2.59
N ALA A 92 5.12 -37.30 1.67
CA ALA A 92 6.54 -37.16 2.00
C ALA A 92 7.05 -35.77 1.65
N TYR A 93 7.82 -35.18 2.57
CA TYR A 93 8.41 -33.84 2.48
C TYR A 93 9.90 -33.87 2.82
N SER A 94 10.61 -32.81 2.50
CA SER A 94 11.95 -32.55 2.96
C SER A 94 11.92 -31.60 4.16
N PHE A 95 12.60 -31.93 5.25
CA PHE A 95 12.82 -31.09 6.41
C PHE A 95 14.30 -31.02 6.74
N SER A 96 14.79 -29.82 6.98
CA SER A 96 16.18 -29.60 7.39
C SER A 96 16.36 -28.37 8.25
N VAL A 97 17.42 -28.34 9.06
CA VAL A 97 17.84 -27.18 9.86
C VAL A 97 19.34 -27.31 10.20
N GLY A 98 20.05 -26.20 10.24
CA GLY A 98 21.35 -26.08 10.85
C GLY A 98 21.25 -25.91 12.36
N VAL A 99 22.08 -26.61 13.14
CA VAL A 99 22.18 -26.46 14.59
C VAL A 99 23.64 -26.31 15.02
N LEU A 100 23.88 -25.48 16.05
CA LEU A 100 25.21 -25.30 16.67
C LEU A 100 25.04 -25.20 18.17
N GLN A 101 25.84 -25.99 18.92
CA GLN A 101 25.86 -25.97 20.37
C GLN A 101 27.28 -25.70 20.90
N ASN A 102 27.38 -25.17 22.11
CA ASN A 102 28.63 -24.73 22.74
C ASN A 102 28.90 -25.43 24.09
N SER A 103 28.42 -26.68 24.27
CA SER A 103 28.53 -27.41 25.54
C SER A 103 29.96 -27.89 25.89
N GLY A 104 30.89 -27.83 24.93
CA GLY A 104 32.24 -28.37 25.08
C GLY A 104 32.36 -29.85 24.78
N SER A 105 31.25 -30.56 24.51
CA SER A 105 31.21 -32.00 24.15
C SER A 105 30.32 -32.22 22.92
N THR A 106 30.37 -33.42 22.35
CA THR A 106 29.43 -33.80 21.31
C THR A 106 28.06 -34.07 21.92
N GLN A 107 26.99 -33.57 21.30
CA GLN A 107 25.60 -33.70 21.78
C GLN A 107 24.72 -34.23 20.65
N GLU A 108 23.75 -35.10 20.97
CA GLU A 108 22.73 -35.49 20.00
C GLU A 108 21.69 -34.39 19.86
N MET A 109 21.62 -33.79 18.65
CA MET A 109 20.59 -32.84 18.29
C MET A 109 19.52 -33.52 17.44
N ARG A 110 18.27 -33.22 17.67
CA ARG A 110 17.13 -33.82 16.96
C ARG A 110 16.20 -32.79 16.37
N LEU A 111 15.69 -33.09 15.17
CA LEU A 111 14.51 -32.51 14.57
C LEU A 111 13.39 -33.53 14.70
N THR A 112 12.35 -33.23 15.46
CA THR A 112 11.30 -34.17 15.86
C THR A 112 9.94 -33.63 15.42
N LEU A 113 9.03 -34.50 14.96
CA LEU A 113 7.63 -34.21 14.74
C LEU A 113 6.78 -34.75 15.90
N GLN A 114 6.11 -33.86 16.60
CA GLN A 114 5.02 -34.17 17.52
C GLN A 114 3.70 -34.11 16.76
N TYR A 115 2.80 -35.08 16.96
CA TYR A 115 1.50 -35.10 16.32
C TYR A 115 0.47 -35.88 17.17
N GLN A 116 -0.83 -35.65 16.91
CA GLN A 116 -1.89 -36.54 17.40
C GLN A 116 -2.14 -37.62 16.37
N ASP A 117 -2.14 -38.89 16.80
CA ASP A 117 -2.50 -40.00 15.93
C ASP A 117 -4.04 -40.12 15.73
N ALA A 118 -4.48 -41.08 14.92
CA ALA A 118 -5.89 -41.32 14.64
C ALA A 118 -6.75 -41.65 15.87
N SER A 119 -6.13 -42.04 16.99
CA SER A 119 -6.79 -42.31 18.28
C SER A 119 -6.82 -41.06 19.18
N GLY A 120 -6.13 -39.96 18.78
CA GLY A 120 -5.99 -38.73 19.56
C GLY A 120 -4.85 -38.82 20.59
N GLU A 121 -3.98 -39.82 20.52
CA GLU A 121 -2.81 -39.92 21.39
C GLU A 121 -1.63 -39.16 20.80
N THR A 122 -0.89 -38.44 21.67
CA THR A 122 0.30 -37.70 21.25
C THR A 122 1.47 -38.61 20.96
N GLN A 123 2.01 -38.51 19.76
CA GLN A 123 3.17 -39.27 19.28
C GLN A 123 4.34 -38.34 18.99
N TYR A 124 5.56 -38.89 19.04
CA TYR A 124 6.81 -38.17 18.76
C TYR A 124 7.65 -39.03 17.81
N ASP A 125 7.98 -38.50 16.64
CA ASP A 125 8.72 -39.20 15.62
C ASP A 125 9.97 -38.41 15.21
N THR A 126 11.15 -39.03 15.27
CA THR A 126 12.40 -38.37 14.89
C THR A 126 12.46 -38.19 13.37
N VAL A 127 12.37 -36.96 12.91
CA VAL A 127 12.51 -36.61 11.49
C VAL A 127 13.96 -36.73 11.05
N ALA A 128 14.89 -36.18 11.84
CA ALA A 128 16.33 -36.25 11.61
C ALA A 128 17.09 -36.12 12.95
N SER A 129 18.26 -36.76 13.07
CA SER A 129 19.18 -36.55 14.19
C SER A 129 20.64 -36.58 13.75
N ALA A 130 21.50 -35.92 14.50
CA ALA A 130 22.94 -35.96 14.30
C ALA A 130 23.70 -35.66 15.61
N ASN A 131 24.91 -36.22 15.72
CA ASN A 131 25.85 -35.90 16.78
C ASN A 131 26.59 -34.60 16.46
N ALA A 132 26.11 -33.50 16.99
CA ALA A 132 26.66 -32.16 16.79
C ALA A 132 27.89 -31.95 17.69
N LYS A 133 29.03 -31.65 17.08
CA LYS A 133 30.24 -31.26 17.82
C LYS A 133 30.07 -29.84 18.35
N SER A 134 30.70 -29.58 19.51
CA SER A 134 30.72 -28.20 20.04
C SER A 134 31.42 -27.24 19.10
N THR A 135 30.83 -26.05 18.92
CA THR A 135 31.32 -24.95 18.06
C THR A 135 31.34 -25.22 16.55
N GLU A 136 30.74 -26.31 16.09
CA GLU A 136 30.59 -26.59 14.66
C GLU A 136 29.10 -26.64 14.28
N TRP A 137 28.73 -25.99 13.19
CA TRP A 137 27.41 -26.13 12.60
C TRP A 137 27.18 -27.55 12.12
N THR A 138 26.05 -28.12 12.49
CA THR A 138 25.67 -29.49 12.12
C THR A 138 24.32 -29.46 11.43
N LYS A 139 24.22 -30.15 10.29
CA LYS A 139 22.98 -30.27 9.54
C LYS A 139 22.13 -31.41 10.11
N LEU A 140 20.86 -31.13 10.41
CA LEU A 140 19.81 -32.13 10.57
C LEU A 140 18.98 -32.11 9.29
N GLU A 141 18.84 -33.25 8.61
CA GLU A 141 18.15 -33.33 7.32
C GLU A 141 17.49 -34.68 7.08
N ASN A 142 16.26 -34.65 6.58
CA ASN A 142 15.58 -35.79 5.99
C ASN A 142 14.83 -35.30 4.74
N THR A 143 15.32 -35.62 3.57
CA THR A 143 14.76 -35.16 2.28
C THR A 143 13.54 -35.95 1.82
N ALA A 144 13.09 -36.96 2.57
CA ALA A 144 11.96 -37.81 2.19
C ALA A 144 11.16 -38.30 3.41
N TYR A 145 11.05 -37.51 4.47
CA TYR A 145 10.26 -37.84 5.64
C TYR A 145 8.78 -37.92 5.29
N THR A 146 8.14 -39.06 5.60
CA THR A 146 6.69 -39.25 5.40
C THR A 146 5.93 -38.92 6.68
N ILE A 147 5.08 -37.89 6.66
CA ILE A 147 4.21 -37.59 7.80
C ILE A 147 3.24 -38.76 8.01
N PRO A 148 3.09 -39.30 9.23
CA PRO A 148 2.22 -40.41 9.49
C PRO A 148 0.78 -40.20 9.02
N SER A 149 0.18 -41.23 8.40
CA SER A 149 -1.19 -41.17 7.91
C SER A 149 -2.18 -40.96 9.07
N GLY A 150 -3.10 -40.03 8.94
CA GLY A 150 -4.08 -39.70 9.99
C GLY A 150 -3.53 -38.84 11.12
N ALA A 151 -2.30 -38.32 11.00
CA ALA A 151 -1.73 -37.39 11.95
C ALA A 151 -2.48 -36.04 11.91
N SER A 152 -2.62 -35.40 13.05
CA SER A 152 -3.16 -34.05 13.22
C SER A 152 -2.31 -33.26 14.23
N ASP A 153 -2.55 -31.96 14.37
CA ASP A 153 -1.82 -31.08 15.30
C ASP A 153 -0.29 -31.21 15.18
N LEU A 154 0.20 -31.04 13.95
CA LEU A 154 1.60 -31.27 13.60
C LEU A 154 2.48 -30.15 14.16
N LEU A 155 3.47 -30.49 15.01
CA LEU A 155 4.44 -29.57 15.59
C LEU A 155 5.87 -30.11 15.32
N LEU A 156 6.57 -29.42 14.41
CA LEU A 156 7.99 -29.73 14.14
C LEU A 156 8.86 -28.96 15.13
N TYR A 157 9.84 -29.60 15.77
CA TYR A 157 10.68 -28.92 16.76
C TYR A 157 12.12 -29.44 16.78
N VAL A 158 13.01 -28.54 17.25
CA VAL A 158 14.44 -28.82 17.44
C VAL A 158 14.73 -28.90 18.94
N GLU A 159 15.47 -29.96 19.35
CA GLU A 159 15.87 -30.22 20.72
C GLU A 159 17.32 -30.71 20.82
N ASN A 160 17.95 -30.51 21.98
CA ASN A 160 19.19 -31.17 22.35
C ASN A 160 18.83 -32.35 23.28
N ALA A 161 18.96 -33.57 22.79
CA ALA A 161 18.50 -34.77 23.46
C ALA A 161 19.40 -35.20 24.62
N ASP A 162 20.65 -34.72 24.68
CA ASP A 162 21.63 -35.14 25.70
C ASP A 162 21.71 -34.18 26.89
N SER A 163 21.36 -32.93 26.70
CA SER A 163 21.51 -31.93 27.77
C SER A 163 20.57 -30.73 27.61
N THR A 164 20.54 -29.88 28.64
CA THR A 164 19.83 -28.58 28.62
C THR A 164 20.70 -27.43 28.10
N ALA A 165 21.89 -27.73 27.54
CA ALA A 165 22.76 -26.69 26.98
C ALA A 165 22.06 -25.89 25.90
N ASP A 166 22.30 -24.58 25.89
CA ASP A 166 21.81 -23.67 24.88
C ASP A 166 22.35 -24.02 23.49
N PHE A 167 21.57 -23.73 22.47
CA PHE A 167 22.00 -23.97 21.10
C PHE A 167 21.48 -22.89 20.15
N TYR A 168 22.11 -22.76 19.00
CA TYR A 168 21.66 -21.94 17.90
C TYR A 168 21.05 -22.81 16.82
N MET A 169 20.08 -22.28 16.09
CA MET A 169 19.57 -22.87 14.87
C MET A 169 19.45 -21.83 13.77
N ASP A 170 19.62 -22.27 12.53
CA ASP A 170 19.61 -21.41 11.35
C ASP A 170 19.20 -22.21 10.10
N GLU A 171 18.75 -21.51 9.03
CA GLU A 171 18.40 -22.12 7.75
C GLU A 171 17.42 -23.32 7.89
N ALA A 172 16.32 -23.12 8.65
CA ALA A 172 15.31 -24.17 8.81
C ALA A 172 14.36 -24.19 7.60
N ILE A 173 14.20 -25.35 6.97
CA ILE A 173 13.45 -25.52 5.71
C ILE A 173 12.42 -26.63 5.85
N GLY A 174 11.19 -26.37 5.36
CA GLY A 174 10.19 -27.37 5.03
C GLY A 174 9.86 -27.28 3.54
N ALA A 175 10.07 -28.35 2.78
CA ALA A 175 10.08 -28.29 1.33
C ALA A 175 9.47 -29.53 0.64
N VAL A 176 9.34 -29.46 -0.67
CA VAL A 176 8.99 -30.63 -1.48
C VAL A 176 10.00 -31.75 -1.30
N LYS A 177 9.54 -33.00 -1.37
CA LYS A 177 10.39 -34.15 -1.25
C LYS A 177 11.61 -34.08 -2.17
N GLY A 178 12.80 -34.30 -1.63
CA GLY A 178 14.06 -34.33 -2.37
C GLY A 178 14.84 -33.00 -2.34
N THR A 179 14.30 -31.97 -1.73
CA THR A 179 14.99 -30.67 -1.58
C THR A 179 16.09 -30.80 -0.52
N ALA A 180 17.33 -30.47 -0.90
CA ALA A 180 18.48 -30.53 0.01
C ALA A 180 18.59 -29.28 0.88
N SER A 181 19.19 -29.41 2.06
CA SER A 181 19.52 -28.30 2.96
C SER A 181 20.57 -27.36 2.33
N THR A 182 20.49 -26.08 2.67
CA THR A 182 21.53 -25.07 2.41
C THR A 182 22.73 -25.19 3.36
N VAL A 183 22.55 -25.90 4.50
CA VAL A 183 23.58 -26.05 5.54
C VAL A 183 24.61 -27.15 5.18
N THR A 184 25.89 -26.86 5.45
CA THR A 184 26.99 -27.80 5.35
C THR A 184 27.56 -28.09 6.74
N THR A 185 27.57 -29.36 7.16
CA THR A 185 28.16 -29.78 8.44
C THR A 185 29.68 -29.55 8.47
N GLY A 186 30.19 -29.05 9.59
CA GLY A 186 31.63 -28.79 9.81
C GLY A 186 32.08 -27.37 9.50
N GLN A 187 31.18 -26.46 9.10
CA GLN A 187 31.50 -25.06 8.99
C GLN A 187 31.56 -24.43 10.39
N GLY A 188 32.74 -23.97 10.79
CA GLY A 188 32.91 -23.24 12.06
C GLY A 188 32.35 -21.82 11.98
N THR A 189 32.09 -21.20 13.13
CA THR A 189 31.64 -19.81 13.22
C THR A 189 32.65 -18.89 12.55
N SER A 190 32.25 -18.13 11.53
CA SER A 190 33.08 -17.08 10.92
C SER A 190 33.27 -15.96 11.93
N GLY A 191 34.41 -15.97 12.62
CA GLY A 191 34.79 -14.91 13.55
C GLY A 191 35.03 -13.61 12.84
N SER A 192 34.42 -12.55 13.34
CA SER A 192 34.64 -11.16 12.97
C SER A 192 36.13 -10.83 12.98
N GLN A 193 36.73 -10.60 11.81
CA GLN A 193 38.06 -9.97 11.73
C GLN A 193 37.90 -8.46 11.79
N THR A 194 38.31 -7.90 12.91
CA THR A 194 38.68 -6.48 13.02
C THR A 194 40.07 -6.26 12.43
N GLY A 195 40.18 -5.44 11.43
CA GLY A 195 41.48 -5.02 10.87
C GLY A 195 41.38 -3.58 10.35
N THR A 196 41.94 -2.69 11.12
CA THR A 196 42.21 -1.29 10.78
C THR A 196 43.21 -1.15 9.63
N THR A 197 42.95 -0.26 8.66
CA THR A 197 43.78 0.92 8.28
C THR A 197 43.36 1.52 6.93
N ASP A 198 43.21 2.82 6.91
CA ASP A 198 43.06 3.79 5.81
C ASP A 198 44.41 4.07 5.14
N PRO A 199 44.61 4.86 4.05
CA PRO A 199 43.67 5.38 3.03
C PRO A 199 44.20 5.28 1.55
N GLY A 200 43.31 5.54 0.57
CA GLY A 200 43.77 6.20 -0.66
C GLY A 200 43.22 5.73 -2.01
N THR A 201 42.55 6.67 -2.66
CA THR A 201 42.35 6.90 -4.10
C THR A 201 41.37 6.02 -4.91
N ASP A 202 40.36 6.70 -5.42
CA ASP A 202 39.44 6.48 -6.56
C ASP A 202 40.21 6.49 -7.93
N PRO A 203 39.65 6.11 -9.09
CA PRO A 203 38.34 5.56 -9.44
C PRO A 203 38.36 4.35 -10.42
N GLY A 204 37.24 3.63 -10.53
CA GLY A 204 37.03 2.66 -11.61
C GLY A 204 35.65 2.02 -11.59
N THR A 205 34.82 2.43 -12.50
CA THR A 205 33.50 1.91 -12.85
C THR A 205 33.47 0.39 -13.07
N ASP A 206 32.54 -0.32 -12.40
CA ASP A 206 31.98 -1.58 -12.88
C ASP A 206 30.51 -1.69 -12.52
N PRO A 207 29.61 -2.02 -13.46
CA PRO A 207 28.17 -2.10 -13.23
C PRO A 207 27.77 -3.54 -12.91
N GLY A 208 27.12 -3.75 -11.74
CA GLY A 208 26.33 -4.95 -11.57
C GLY A 208 26.47 -5.69 -10.26
N SER A 209 25.73 -5.26 -9.26
CA SER A 209 25.02 -6.04 -8.23
C SER A 209 24.41 -5.05 -7.23
N SER A 210 23.22 -4.57 -7.53
CA SER A 210 22.47 -3.77 -6.55
C SER A 210 21.93 -4.72 -5.48
N ASP A 211 22.55 -4.67 -4.32
CA ASP A 211 22.06 -5.29 -3.09
C ASP A 211 20.77 -4.58 -2.66
N VAL A 212 19.62 -5.20 -2.91
CA VAL A 212 18.29 -4.60 -2.74
C VAL A 212 17.93 -4.42 -1.26
N SER A 213 18.70 -5.04 -0.35
CA SER A 213 18.44 -5.01 1.09
C SER A 213 18.85 -3.70 1.80
N THR A 214 19.46 -2.75 1.10
CA THR A 214 20.01 -1.52 1.69
C THR A 214 19.53 -0.22 1.03
N GLY A 215 18.59 -0.29 0.08
CA GLY A 215 18.08 0.89 -0.62
C GLY A 215 17.08 1.71 0.21
N TYR A 216 16.87 2.98 -0.17
CA TYR A 216 15.86 3.83 0.43
C TYR A 216 14.58 3.85 -0.43
N LEU A 217 13.41 3.80 0.21
CA LEU A 217 12.10 3.72 -0.48
C LEU A 217 11.91 4.85 -1.50
N LYS A 218 12.18 6.10 -1.14
CA LYS A 218 12.02 7.24 -2.05
C LYS A 218 12.90 7.15 -3.30
N ASP A 219 14.10 6.54 -3.16
CA ASP A 219 15.05 6.40 -4.27
C ASP A 219 14.69 5.20 -5.15
N ALA A 220 14.21 4.12 -4.53
CA ALA A 220 13.76 2.92 -5.23
C ALA A 220 12.54 3.18 -6.13
N PHE A 221 11.62 4.05 -5.71
CA PHE A 221 10.44 4.45 -6.49
C PHE A 221 10.60 5.80 -7.20
N ALA A 222 11.85 6.30 -7.32
CA ALA A 222 12.12 7.55 -8.02
C ALA A 222 11.65 7.50 -9.48
N GLY A 223 10.95 8.55 -9.93
CA GLY A 223 10.39 8.61 -11.28
C GLY A 223 9.04 7.91 -11.46
N LEU A 224 8.55 7.20 -10.45
CA LEU A 224 7.20 6.60 -10.43
C LEU A 224 6.24 7.51 -9.64
N PHE A 225 6.45 7.63 -8.34
CA PHE A 225 5.63 8.43 -7.44
C PHE A 225 6.46 8.86 -6.20
N LYS A 226 5.93 9.81 -5.43
CA LYS A 226 6.51 10.14 -4.12
C LYS A 226 6.27 8.99 -3.13
N PHE A 227 7.26 8.63 -2.34
CA PHE A 227 7.10 7.69 -1.25
C PHE A 227 7.10 8.44 0.08
N GLY A 228 5.95 8.44 0.76
CA GLY A 228 5.70 9.25 1.94
C GLY A 228 5.48 8.43 3.21
N THR A 229 5.44 9.16 4.34
CA THR A 229 5.05 8.61 5.65
C THR A 229 4.26 9.63 6.46
N SER A 230 3.39 9.17 7.37
CA SER A 230 2.92 10.04 8.45
C SER A 230 3.98 10.16 9.53
N VAL A 231 3.99 11.28 10.23
CA VAL A 231 4.92 11.53 11.35
C VAL A 231 4.23 12.26 12.49
N SER A 232 4.68 11.95 13.72
CA SER A 232 4.43 12.77 14.90
C SER A 232 5.66 13.64 15.21
N PRO A 233 5.53 14.74 15.97
CA PRO A 233 6.67 15.62 16.31
C PRO A 233 7.81 14.91 17.04
N ASN A 234 7.52 13.86 17.80
CA ASN A 234 8.53 13.10 18.54
C ASN A 234 9.50 12.37 17.61
N GLU A 235 9.00 11.88 16.47
CA GLU A 235 9.80 11.16 15.50
C GLU A 235 10.77 12.06 14.73
N LEU A 236 10.44 13.36 14.62
CA LEU A 236 11.30 14.33 13.94
C LEU A 236 12.64 14.56 14.66
N ASN A 237 12.77 14.14 15.91
CA ASN A 237 14.02 14.19 16.68
C ASN A 237 14.79 12.87 16.56
N SER A 238 14.20 11.76 17.00
CA SER A 238 14.86 10.44 17.06
C SER A 238 14.96 9.76 15.70
N GLY A 239 13.95 9.94 14.84
CA GLY A 239 13.85 9.34 13.50
C GLY A 239 14.28 10.23 12.34
N ALA A 240 14.77 11.44 12.59
CA ALA A 240 15.04 12.44 11.54
C ALA A 240 15.88 11.90 10.37
N THR A 241 16.96 11.18 10.67
CA THR A 241 17.84 10.59 9.65
C THR A 241 17.12 9.50 8.85
N PHE A 242 16.39 8.62 9.52
CA PHE A 242 15.60 7.58 8.89
C PHE A 242 14.54 8.17 7.96
N ILE A 243 13.77 9.15 8.44
CA ILE A 243 12.74 9.84 7.66
C ILE A 243 13.35 10.46 6.39
N LYS A 244 14.43 11.22 6.51
CA LYS A 244 15.10 11.87 5.38
C LYS A 244 15.66 10.88 4.36
N ASN A 245 16.08 9.71 4.80
CA ASN A 245 16.62 8.69 3.93
C ASN A 245 15.52 7.97 3.14
N HIS A 246 14.42 7.60 3.80
CA HIS A 246 13.39 6.75 3.19
C HIS A 246 12.26 7.51 2.50
N PHE A 247 11.98 8.77 2.87
CA PHE A 247 10.77 9.46 2.44
C PHE A 247 11.06 10.82 1.81
N ASN A 248 10.29 11.17 0.79
CA ASN A 248 10.31 12.48 0.13
C ASN A 248 8.96 13.22 0.25
N SER A 249 8.02 12.64 1.01
CA SER A 249 6.74 13.23 1.35
C SER A 249 6.39 12.94 2.81
N ILE A 250 5.81 13.90 3.50
CA ILE A 250 5.34 13.78 4.88
C ILE A 250 3.89 14.23 4.97
N THR A 251 3.08 13.49 5.74
CA THR A 251 1.78 13.90 6.23
C THR A 251 1.86 14.04 7.74
N PRO A 252 1.59 15.21 8.34
CA PRO A 252 1.49 15.32 9.81
C PRO A 252 0.35 14.44 10.31
N GLU A 253 0.62 13.53 11.25
CA GLU A 253 -0.39 12.59 11.72
C GLU A 253 -1.58 13.31 12.38
N ASN A 254 -1.31 14.32 13.20
CA ASN A 254 -2.33 15.07 13.93
C ASN A 254 -2.18 16.60 13.83
N GLU A 255 -1.01 17.12 13.51
CA GLU A 255 -0.60 18.50 13.76
C GLU A 255 -1.24 19.55 12.82
N LEU A 256 -1.92 19.13 11.74
CA LEU A 256 -2.70 20.01 10.87
C LEU A 256 -4.21 19.70 10.89
N LYS A 257 -4.65 18.80 11.78
CA LYS A 257 -6.08 18.55 12.00
C LYS A 257 -6.76 19.74 12.67
N PRO A 258 -8.06 19.95 12.50
CA PRO A 258 -8.75 21.13 13.01
C PRO A 258 -8.58 21.37 14.52
N ASP A 259 -8.57 20.31 15.34
CA ASP A 259 -8.40 20.44 16.79
C ASP A 259 -6.97 20.85 17.20
N ALA A 260 -5.98 20.60 16.36
CA ALA A 260 -4.59 20.99 16.61
C ALA A 260 -4.32 22.47 16.28
N ILE A 261 -5.03 23.04 15.31
CA ILE A 261 -4.71 24.36 14.75
C ILE A 261 -5.79 25.42 15.00
N LEU A 262 -7.06 25.04 15.25
CA LEU A 262 -8.11 25.97 15.64
C LEU A 262 -7.91 26.48 17.07
N ASN A 263 -7.94 27.79 17.27
CA ASN A 263 -7.74 28.42 18.57
C ASN A 263 -9.04 29.06 19.08
N GLN A 264 -9.71 28.40 20.02
CA GLN A 264 -10.97 28.85 20.59
C GLN A 264 -10.84 30.23 21.26
N SER A 265 -9.89 30.39 22.15
CA SER A 265 -9.70 31.65 22.91
C SER A 265 -9.42 32.84 21.98
N ALA A 266 -8.54 32.66 21.01
CA ALA A 266 -8.24 33.69 20.02
C ALA A 266 -9.46 34.01 19.16
N SER A 267 -10.26 33.01 18.76
CA SER A 267 -11.49 33.18 17.99
C SER A 267 -12.54 33.98 18.77
N GLN A 268 -12.72 33.69 20.05
CA GLN A 268 -13.62 34.46 20.94
C GLN A 268 -13.15 35.89 21.14
N GLN A 269 -11.86 36.11 21.34
CA GLN A 269 -11.25 37.44 21.52
C GLN A 269 -11.30 38.30 20.25
N TYR A 270 -11.26 37.69 19.06
CA TYR A 270 -11.36 38.38 17.79
C TYR A 270 -12.72 39.09 17.62
N GLY A 271 -13.74 38.64 18.33
CA GLY A 271 -14.99 39.34 18.54
C GLY A 271 -16.01 39.27 17.41
N ASN A 272 -15.86 38.35 16.46
CA ASN A 272 -16.93 38.04 15.49
C ASN A 272 -17.21 36.54 15.42
N ASN A 273 -18.41 36.22 14.94
CA ASN A 273 -18.92 34.84 14.94
C ASN A 273 -18.51 34.02 13.71
N VAL A 274 -17.71 34.58 12.78
CA VAL A 274 -17.46 34.00 11.47
C VAL A 274 -15.99 33.80 11.12
N ASN A 275 -15.05 34.32 11.91
CA ASN A 275 -13.63 34.25 11.61
C ASN A 275 -12.86 33.47 12.69
N PRO A 276 -12.82 32.14 12.61
CA PRO A 276 -12.02 31.32 13.53
C PRO A 276 -10.54 31.63 13.36
N GLN A 277 -9.84 31.77 14.46
CA GLN A 277 -8.40 32.02 14.45
C GLN A 277 -7.63 30.70 14.42
N VAL A 278 -6.56 30.69 13.64
CA VAL A 278 -5.63 29.57 13.47
C VAL A 278 -4.31 29.90 14.12
N THR A 279 -3.76 28.97 14.88
CA THR A 279 -2.42 29.08 15.48
C THR A 279 -1.72 27.73 15.42
N PHE A 280 -0.43 27.75 15.12
CA PHE A 280 0.37 26.54 15.10
C PHE A 280 1.04 26.36 16.47
N ASN A 281 0.75 25.23 17.12
CA ASN A 281 1.45 24.79 18.33
C ASN A 281 2.91 24.36 18.00
N SER A 282 3.70 24.08 19.02
CA SER A 282 5.12 23.70 18.84
C SER A 282 5.32 22.44 17.99
N GLY A 283 4.40 21.47 18.07
CA GLY A 283 4.44 20.26 17.26
C GLY A 283 4.19 20.55 15.78
N THR A 284 3.13 21.33 15.48
CA THR A 284 2.84 21.79 14.11
C THR A 284 4.03 22.56 13.54
N GLN A 285 4.57 23.53 14.29
CA GLN A 285 5.73 24.32 13.88
C GLN A 285 6.96 23.45 13.60
N ALA A 286 7.23 22.46 14.46
CA ALA A 286 8.35 21.54 14.28
C ALA A 286 8.22 20.74 12.96
N THR A 287 7.01 20.22 12.66
CA THR A 287 6.77 19.42 11.46
C THR A 287 6.87 20.24 10.17
N LEU A 288 6.23 21.43 10.13
CA LEU A 288 6.31 22.36 8.98
C LEU A 288 7.76 22.77 8.71
N LYS A 289 8.48 23.17 9.76
CA LYS A 289 9.88 23.57 9.69
C LYS A 289 10.80 22.43 9.24
N PHE A 290 10.56 21.21 9.74
CA PHE A 290 11.35 20.04 9.34
C PHE A 290 11.22 19.77 7.84
N CYS A 291 10.01 19.81 7.28
CA CYS A 291 9.77 19.63 5.85
C CYS A 291 10.42 20.75 5.04
N GLU A 292 10.21 22.01 5.39
CA GLU A 292 10.79 23.17 4.68
C GLU A 292 12.32 23.11 4.68
N GLN A 293 12.96 22.85 5.82
CA GLN A 293 14.42 22.84 5.96
C GLN A 293 15.11 21.68 5.25
N ASN A 294 14.41 20.55 5.07
CA ASN A 294 14.97 19.36 4.44
C ASN A 294 14.48 19.15 3.00
N GLY A 295 13.68 20.08 2.44
CA GLY A 295 13.15 19.97 1.09
C GLY A 295 12.24 18.76 0.90
N ILE A 296 11.52 18.36 1.95
CA ILE A 296 10.56 17.24 1.92
C ILE A 296 9.19 17.83 1.63
N SER A 297 8.52 17.29 0.61
CA SER A 297 7.17 17.72 0.24
C SER A 297 6.15 17.38 1.34
N MET A 298 5.10 18.19 1.49
CA MET A 298 4.09 17.96 2.52
C MET A 298 2.71 17.76 1.92
N ARG A 299 1.96 16.80 2.48
CA ARG A 299 0.51 16.67 2.35
C ARG A 299 -0.15 17.28 3.59
N GLY A 300 -0.98 18.31 3.39
CA GLY A 300 -1.81 18.84 4.47
C GLY A 300 -2.98 17.90 4.78
N HIS A 301 -3.23 17.64 6.05
CA HIS A 301 -4.29 16.75 6.51
C HIS A 301 -4.86 17.26 7.83
N THR A 302 -6.09 17.72 7.91
CA THR A 302 -7.18 17.88 6.93
C THR A 302 -8.06 19.09 7.32
N PHE A 303 -8.91 19.65 6.44
CA PHE A 303 -9.78 20.77 6.83
C PHE A 303 -11.15 20.34 7.36
N VAL A 304 -11.85 19.51 6.62
CA VAL A 304 -13.23 19.11 6.92
C VAL A 304 -13.27 17.63 7.26
N TRP A 305 -13.46 17.36 8.54
CA TRP A 305 -13.57 15.99 9.06
C TRP A 305 -14.59 15.93 10.20
N TYR A 306 -15.35 14.85 10.33
CA TYR A 306 -16.33 14.67 11.38
C TYR A 306 -15.68 14.42 12.75
N SER A 307 -14.50 13.82 12.77
CA SER A 307 -13.67 13.59 13.94
C SER A 307 -12.66 14.72 14.10
N GLN A 308 -11.99 14.83 15.20
CA GLN A 308 -10.95 15.83 15.54
C GLN A 308 -11.22 17.26 15.00
N THR A 309 -12.51 17.63 14.89
CA THR A 309 -12.98 19.00 14.69
C THR A 309 -13.73 19.40 15.94
N PRO A 310 -13.26 20.38 16.70
CA PRO A 310 -13.82 20.66 18.01
C PRO A 310 -15.27 21.17 17.92
N ASP A 311 -16.13 20.69 18.79
CA ASP A 311 -17.59 20.99 18.77
C ASP A 311 -17.88 22.48 18.88
N TRP A 312 -17.06 23.26 19.62
CA TRP A 312 -17.22 24.71 19.73
C TRP A 312 -17.09 25.43 18.36
N PHE A 313 -16.39 24.86 17.40
CA PHE A 313 -16.26 25.41 16.04
C PHE A 313 -17.61 25.48 15.31
N PHE A 314 -18.56 24.65 15.69
CA PHE A 314 -19.91 24.59 15.13
C PHE A 314 -20.94 25.39 15.93
N ARG A 315 -20.55 26.02 17.07
CA ARG A 315 -21.48 26.68 17.97
C ARG A 315 -21.35 28.20 17.94
N GLU A 316 -22.44 28.87 18.26
CA GLU A 316 -22.51 30.35 18.33
C GLU A 316 -21.39 30.91 19.23
N ASN A 317 -20.75 31.99 18.74
CA ASN A 317 -19.67 32.72 19.41
C ASN A 317 -18.49 31.83 19.80
N PHE A 318 -18.25 30.73 19.09
CA PHE A 318 -17.22 29.73 19.42
C PHE A 318 -17.32 29.20 20.85
N SER A 319 -18.52 29.15 21.41
CA SER A 319 -18.78 28.69 22.77
C SER A 319 -18.84 27.18 22.84
N SER A 320 -18.31 26.59 23.93
CA SER A 320 -18.41 25.13 24.16
C SER A 320 -19.84 24.64 24.43
N SER A 321 -20.81 25.54 24.72
CA SER A 321 -22.20 25.20 25.07
C SER A 321 -23.25 26.02 24.30
N GLY A 322 -22.86 26.79 23.30
CA GLY A 322 -23.77 27.58 22.46
C GLY A 322 -24.66 26.71 21.58
N ALA A 323 -25.71 27.33 21.00
CA ALA A 323 -26.48 26.70 19.93
C ALA A 323 -25.57 26.45 18.70
N TYR A 324 -25.95 25.51 17.82
CA TYR A 324 -25.29 25.35 16.54
C TYR A 324 -25.56 26.56 15.66
N VAL A 325 -24.54 27.00 14.91
CA VAL A 325 -24.67 28.11 13.98
C VAL A 325 -25.52 27.74 12.78
N SER A 326 -26.01 28.77 12.07
CA SER A 326 -26.66 28.56 10.78
C SER A 326 -25.66 28.13 9.70
N LYS A 327 -26.19 27.58 8.61
CA LYS A 327 -25.39 27.18 7.44
C LYS A 327 -24.59 28.37 6.87
N GLU A 328 -25.19 29.55 6.81
CA GLU A 328 -24.56 30.75 6.30
C GLU A 328 -23.33 31.17 7.15
N ILE A 329 -23.46 31.09 8.46
CA ILE A 329 -22.33 31.34 9.38
C ILE A 329 -21.27 30.24 9.22
N MET A 330 -21.68 28.97 9.12
CA MET A 330 -20.74 27.86 8.95
C MET A 330 -19.96 27.96 7.63
N ASN A 331 -20.61 28.40 6.55
CA ASN A 331 -19.92 28.65 5.28
C ASN A 331 -18.81 29.70 5.45
N GLN A 332 -19.07 30.79 6.14
CA GLN A 332 -18.06 31.83 6.40
C GLN A 332 -16.95 31.33 7.33
N ARG A 333 -17.27 30.53 8.34
CA ARG A 333 -16.27 29.91 9.22
C ARG A 333 -15.36 28.96 8.46
N MET A 334 -15.92 28.10 7.63
CA MET A 334 -15.17 27.17 6.79
C MET A 334 -14.25 27.92 5.82
N GLU A 335 -14.76 28.95 5.13
CA GLU A 335 -13.96 29.78 4.23
C GLU A 335 -12.80 30.45 4.97
N ASN A 336 -13.07 31.09 6.11
CA ASN A 336 -12.05 31.77 6.88
C ASN A 336 -11.05 30.81 7.52
N PHE A 337 -11.48 29.62 7.96
CA PHE A 337 -10.57 28.58 8.47
C PHE A 337 -9.57 28.13 7.41
N ILE A 338 -10.05 27.77 6.23
CA ILE A 338 -9.21 27.33 5.10
C ILE A 338 -8.26 28.45 4.67
N LYS A 339 -8.79 29.68 4.51
CA LYS A 339 -8.00 30.86 4.18
C LYS A 339 -6.91 31.12 5.19
N ASN A 340 -7.27 31.25 6.48
CA ASN A 340 -6.34 31.60 7.54
C ASN A 340 -5.22 30.54 7.67
N THR A 341 -5.53 29.26 7.44
CA THR A 341 -4.53 28.18 7.48
C THR A 341 -3.53 28.32 6.33
N PHE A 342 -4.00 28.48 5.09
CA PHE A 342 -3.09 28.63 3.95
C PHE A 342 -2.26 29.92 4.02
N GLU A 343 -2.88 31.03 4.45
CA GLU A 343 -2.17 32.31 4.63
C GLU A 343 -1.10 32.22 5.73
N LEU A 344 -1.38 31.50 6.83
CA LEU A 344 -0.41 31.31 7.91
C LEU A 344 0.76 30.42 7.48
N ILE A 345 0.48 29.31 6.77
CA ILE A 345 1.53 28.47 6.18
C ILE A 345 2.40 29.29 5.22
N ALA A 346 1.80 29.98 4.27
CA ALA A 346 2.55 30.76 3.28
C ALA A 346 3.38 31.90 3.90
N LYS A 347 2.90 32.49 5.00
CA LYS A 347 3.60 33.55 5.71
C LYS A 347 4.80 33.02 6.51
N ASP A 348 4.60 31.94 7.28
CA ASP A 348 5.58 31.47 8.26
C ASP A 348 6.54 30.42 7.66
N TYR A 349 6.15 29.75 6.55
CA TYR A 349 6.91 28.71 5.85
C TYR A 349 6.87 28.92 4.32
N PRO A 350 7.44 30.02 3.81
CA PRO A 350 7.28 30.42 2.40
C PRO A 350 7.98 29.49 1.40
N ASN A 351 8.90 28.64 1.83
CA ASN A 351 9.62 27.68 0.99
C ASN A 351 9.12 26.23 1.17
N LEU A 352 8.05 26.02 1.93
CA LEU A 352 7.47 24.69 2.11
C LEU A 352 6.81 24.23 0.81
N ASP A 353 7.20 23.06 0.31
CA ASP A 353 6.50 22.39 -0.80
C ASP A 353 5.22 21.70 -0.28
N LEU A 354 4.16 22.48 -0.12
CA LEU A 354 2.81 21.98 0.19
C LEU A 354 2.17 21.53 -1.14
N TYR A 355 2.43 20.28 -1.57
CA TYR A 355 2.02 19.81 -2.89
C TYR A 355 0.62 19.21 -2.94
N ALA A 356 0.04 18.86 -1.81
CA ALA A 356 -1.28 18.24 -1.70
C ALA A 356 -1.97 18.64 -0.39
N TYR A 357 -3.31 18.64 -0.39
CA TYR A 357 -4.12 18.85 0.81
C TYR A 357 -5.40 18.00 0.78
N ASP A 358 -5.68 17.27 1.86
CA ASP A 358 -6.95 16.57 2.06
C ASP A 358 -7.99 17.58 2.52
N VAL A 359 -8.80 18.05 1.58
CA VAL A 359 -9.80 19.10 1.85
C VAL A 359 -10.95 18.56 2.68
N VAL A 360 -11.42 17.37 2.33
CA VAL A 360 -12.49 16.67 3.04
C VAL A 360 -12.03 15.23 3.33
N ASN A 361 -12.16 14.84 4.58
CA ASN A 361 -11.80 13.53 5.09
C ASN A 361 -13.04 12.81 5.62
N GLU A 362 -13.23 11.55 5.19
CA GLU A 362 -14.20 10.59 5.76
C GLU A 362 -15.65 11.10 5.84
N ALA A 363 -16.13 11.71 4.77
CA ALA A 363 -17.47 12.29 4.73
C ALA A 363 -18.61 11.26 4.69
N PHE A 364 -18.31 10.03 4.22
CA PHE A 364 -19.29 8.99 3.99
C PHE A 364 -19.37 7.97 5.13
N LEU A 365 -20.48 7.22 5.20
CA LEU A 365 -20.64 6.09 6.13
C LEU A 365 -19.50 5.08 5.95
N ASN A 366 -19.18 4.33 7.01
CA ASN A 366 -18.05 3.40 7.01
C ASN A 366 -18.06 2.42 5.82
N ASP A 367 -19.23 1.88 5.50
CA ASP A 367 -19.40 0.92 4.42
C ASP A 367 -19.98 1.56 3.13
N GLY A 368 -20.12 2.89 3.11
CA GLY A 368 -20.76 3.64 2.03
C GLY A 368 -22.29 3.67 2.11
N GLY A 369 -22.93 4.14 1.05
CA GLY A 369 -24.39 4.29 0.99
C GLY A 369 -24.88 5.66 1.45
N GLY A 370 -24.01 6.67 1.38
CA GLY A 370 -24.33 8.07 1.65
C GLY A 370 -23.47 8.73 2.71
N LEU A 371 -23.76 9.98 2.97
CA LEU A 371 -23.07 10.81 3.97
C LEU A 371 -23.28 10.28 5.40
N ARG A 372 -22.33 10.55 6.28
CA ARG A 372 -22.51 10.32 7.73
C ARG A 372 -23.71 11.11 8.22
N ASP A 373 -24.49 10.50 9.09
CA ASP A 373 -25.71 11.12 9.64
C ASP A 373 -25.40 12.24 10.66
N ALA A 374 -26.42 13.02 11.01
CA ALA A 374 -26.31 14.16 11.92
C ALA A 374 -25.99 13.78 13.39
N ASN A 375 -26.06 12.49 13.78
CA ASN A 375 -25.64 12.03 15.10
C ASN A 375 -24.12 11.80 15.14
N ASN A 376 -23.53 11.50 14.00
CA ASN A 376 -22.11 11.16 13.84
C ASN A 376 -21.28 12.27 13.22
N SER A 377 -21.89 13.33 12.65
CA SER A 377 -21.19 14.44 12.03
C SER A 377 -21.85 15.78 12.29
N ASN A 378 -21.12 16.73 12.86
CA ASN A 378 -21.60 18.11 13.02
C ASN A 378 -21.77 18.83 11.67
N TRP A 379 -21.11 18.37 10.62
CA TRP A 379 -21.29 18.89 9.27
C TRP A 379 -22.71 18.57 8.78
N THR A 380 -23.12 17.33 8.77
CA THR A 380 -24.49 16.95 8.37
C THR A 380 -25.56 17.43 9.35
N LYS A 381 -25.20 17.64 10.62
CA LYS A 381 -26.11 18.29 11.56
C LYS A 381 -26.50 19.72 11.12
N ILE A 382 -25.58 20.46 10.51
CA ILE A 382 -25.83 21.84 10.03
C ILE A 382 -26.36 21.85 8.60
N TYR A 383 -25.82 20.99 7.72
CA TYR A 383 -26.14 21.00 6.29
C TYR A 383 -27.27 20.03 5.89
N GLY A 384 -27.71 19.15 6.80
CA GLY A 384 -28.60 18.05 6.47
C GLY A 384 -27.91 16.99 5.60
N ASP A 385 -28.69 16.21 4.86
CA ASP A 385 -28.18 15.16 3.95
C ASP A 385 -27.65 15.75 2.62
N SER A 386 -27.10 16.96 2.69
CA SER A 386 -26.59 17.68 1.52
C SER A 386 -25.04 17.60 1.47
N ASP A 387 -24.51 17.34 0.29
CA ASP A 387 -23.08 17.40 0.00
C ASP A 387 -22.58 18.85 -0.22
N GLU A 388 -23.40 19.85 0.09
CA GLU A 388 -23.05 21.27 -0.07
C GLU A 388 -21.79 21.65 0.71
N PHE A 389 -21.61 21.12 1.94
CA PHE A 389 -20.41 21.41 2.73
C PHE A 389 -19.12 20.90 2.04
N ILE A 390 -19.18 19.76 1.35
CA ILE A 390 -18.04 19.22 0.57
C ILE A 390 -17.72 20.17 -0.59
N ILE A 391 -18.74 20.58 -1.36
CA ILE A 391 -18.56 21.48 -2.50
C ILE A 391 -18.00 22.83 -2.05
N ASN A 392 -18.52 23.37 -0.94
CA ASN A 392 -18.07 24.63 -0.39
C ASN A 392 -16.62 24.55 0.12
N ALA A 393 -16.24 23.46 0.82
CA ALA A 393 -14.87 23.25 1.27
C ALA A 393 -13.88 23.26 0.10
N PHE A 394 -14.19 22.53 -0.97
CA PHE A 394 -13.34 22.52 -2.17
C PHE A 394 -13.34 23.86 -2.90
N THR A 395 -14.45 24.59 -2.93
CA THR A 395 -14.52 25.93 -3.51
C THR A 395 -13.60 26.89 -2.77
N TYR A 396 -13.62 26.87 -1.44
CA TYR A 396 -12.76 27.72 -0.63
C TYR A 396 -11.29 27.28 -0.71
N ALA A 397 -11.03 25.97 -0.65
CA ALA A 397 -9.67 25.46 -0.81
C ALA A 397 -9.08 25.85 -2.18
N ARG A 398 -9.83 25.70 -3.27
CA ARG A 398 -9.38 26.09 -4.62
C ARG A 398 -9.08 27.59 -4.72
N LYS A 399 -9.80 28.42 -3.97
CA LYS A 399 -9.61 29.88 -3.95
C LYS A 399 -8.32 30.29 -3.23
N TYR A 400 -7.93 29.59 -2.18
CA TYR A 400 -6.85 30.00 -1.28
C TYR A 400 -5.62 29.09 -1.30
N ALA A 401 -5.69 27.91 -1.90
CA ALA A 401 -4.55 27.01 -1.99
C ALA A 401 -3.37 27.64 -2.72
N PRO A 402 -2.13 27.45 -2.25
CA PRO A 402 -0.95 27.90 -2.97
C PRO A 402 -0.84 27.24 -4.35
N ALA A 403 -0.18 27.94 -5.28
CA ALA A 403 0.02 27.42 -6.62
C ALA A 403 0.76 26.07 -6.58
N GLY A 404 0.22 25.06 -7.27
CA GLY A 404 0.78 23.71 -7.30
C GLY A 404 0.24 22.77 -6.24
N CYS A 405 -0.44 23.26 -5.20
CA CYS A 405 -1.09 22.40 -4.21
C CYS A 405 -2.33 21.74 -4.81
N LYS A 406 -2.31 20.42 -4.91
CA LYS A 406 -3.44 19.60 -5.38
C LYS A 406 -4.43 19.34 -4.24
N LEU A 407 -5.73 19.31 -4.54
CA LEU A 407 -6.82 19.18 -3.59
C LEU A 407 -7.48 17.80 -3.69
N TYR A 408 -7.56 17.08 -2.57
CA TYR A 408 -8.05 15.71 -2.50
C TYR A 408 -9.27 15.56 -1.60
N ILE A 409 -10.14 14.62 -1.97
CA ILE A 409 -11.06 13.97 -1.06
C ILE A 409 -10.42 12.67 -0.58
N ASN A 410 -10.43 12.40 0.72
CA ASN A 410 -9.73 11.28 1.35
C ASN A 410 -10.69 10.46 2.21
N ASP A 411 -10.67 9.13 2.09
CA ASP A 411 -11.54 8.27 2.91
C ASP A 411 -10.95 6.86 3.02
N TYR A 412 -11.40 6.10 4.04
CA TYR A 412 -11.05 4.70 4.28
C TYR A 412 -12.17 3.76 3.83
N ASN A 413 -11.91 2.47 3.83
CA ASN A 413 -12.82 1.46 3.28
C ASN A 413 -13.24 1.75 1.84
N GLU A 414 -12.46 2.51 1.15
CA GLU A 414 -12.66 3.02 -0.20
C GLU A 414 -12.80 1.90 -1.24
N TYR A 415 -12.36 0.69 -0.89
CA TYR A 415 -12.51 -0.53 -1.67
C TYR A 415 -13.88 -1.21 -1.51
N ILE A 416 -14.71 -0.82 -0.54
CA ILE A 416 -16.09 -1.33 -0.40
C ILE A 416 -16.95 -0.73 -1.52
N PRO A 417 -17.65 -1.54 -2.34
CA PRO A 417 -18.28 -1.06 -3.58
C PRO A 417 -19.24 0.12 -3.40
N ALA A 418 -20.01 0.18 -2.31
CA ALA A 418 -20.89 1.31 -2.03
C ALA A 418 -20.09 2.58 -1.74
N LYS A 419 -19.05 2.49 -0.90
CA LYS A 419 -18.13 3.60 -0.57
C LYS A 419 -17.35 4.06 -1.80
N THR A 420 -16.84 3.11 -2.61
CA THR A 420 -16.20 3.40 -3.90
C THR A 420 -17.11 4.22 -4.81
N ASN A 421 -18.42 3.88 -4.84
CA ASN A 421 -19.41 4.62 -5.64
C ASN A 421 -19.65 6.03 -5.11
N ASP A 422 -19.77 6.20 -3.78
CA ASP A 422 -19.98 7.50 -3.16
C ASP A 422 -18.80 8.44 -3.45
N LEU A 423 -17.57 7.97 -3.25
CA LEU A 423 -16.35 8.72 -3.54
C LEU A 423 -16.22 9.06 -5.03
N TYR A 424 -16.49 8.10 -5.91
CA TYR A 424 -16.47 8.33 -7.35
C TYR A 424 -17.47 9.42 -7.77
N ASN A 425 -18.71 9.34 -7.27
CA ASN A 425 -19.77 10.27 -7.65
C ASN A 425 -19.49 11.70 -7.18
N ILE A 426 -19.03 11.87 -5.94
CA ILE A 426 -18.68 13.21 -5.44
C ILE A 426 -17.44 13.76 -6.14
N ALA A 427 -16.43 12.94 -6.41
CA ALA A 427 -15.24 13.36 -7.13
C ALA A 427 -15.57 13.81 -8.55
N MET A 428 -16.44 13.10 -9.26
CA MET A 428 -16.92 13.53 -10.58
C MET A 428 -17.69 14.84 -10.53
N LYS A 429 -18.56 15.03 -9.53
CA LYS A 429 -19.31 16.28 -9.32
C LYS A 429 -18.37 17.49 -9.06
N LEU A 430 -17.31 17.27 -8.27
CA LEU A 430 -16.29 18.28 -8.01
C LEU A 430 -15.39 18.53 -9.23
N LYS A 431 -15.07 17.48 -10.00
CA LYS A 431 -14.30 17.58 -11.24
C LYS A 431 -15.01 18.42 -12.30
N GLU A 432 -16.31 18.22 -12.49
CA GLU A 432 -17.14 19.02 -13.42
C GLU A 432 -17.09 20.51 -13.08
N LYS A 433 -16.90 20.85 -11.80
CA LYS A 433 -16.76 22.23 -11.30
C LYS A 433 -15.31 22.75 -11.32
N GLY A 434 -14.32 21.92 -11.68
CA GLY A 434 -12.90 22.26 -11.64
C GLY A 434 -12.34 22.45 -10.22
N LEU A 435 -12.92 21.82 -9.22
CA LEU A 435 -12.61 22.05 -7.80
C LEU A 435 -11.63 21.05 -7.21
N ILE A 436 -11.57 19.82 -7.72
CA ILE A 436 -10.77 18.71 -7.20
C ILE A 436 -9.64 18.34 -8.16
N ASP A 437 -8.52 17.89 -7.62
CA ASP A 437 -7.40 17.35 -8.40
C ASP A 437 -7.22 15.85 -8.23
N GLY A 438 -7.63 15.27 -7.09
CA GLY A 438 -7.39 13.85 -6.86
C GLY A 438 -8.28 13.20 -5.78
N ILE A 439 -8.16 11.89 -5.72
CA ILE A 439 -8.81 11.02 -4.74
C ILE A 439 -7.72 10.37 -3.88
N GLY A 440 -7.85 10.50 -2.55
CA GLY A 440 -7.02 9.80 -1.58
C GLY A 440 -7.68 8.50 -1.13
N MET A 441 -6.93 7.42 -1.24
CA MET A 441 -7.26 6.11 -0.71
C MET A 441 -6.48 5.94 0.59
N GLN A 442 -7.15 5.97 1.76
CA GLN A 442 -6.45 5.80 3.04
C GLN A 442 -5.74 4.44 3.10
N SER A 443 -6.41 3.40 2.65
CA SER A 443 -5.83 2.05 2.57
C SER A 443 -5.37 1.49 3.91
N HIS A 444 -6.20 1.67 4.94
CA HIS A 444 -6.07 0.96 6.21
C HIS A 444 -6.58 -0.48 6.04
N LEU A 445 -5.68 -1.40 5.75
CA LEU A 445 -6.01 -2.76 5.33
C LEU A 445 -5.74 -3.78 6.45
N ASP A 446 -6.19 -5.01 6.22
CA ASP A 446 -5.87 -6.19 7.02
C ASP A 446 -5.53 -7.35 6.06
N VAL A 447 -4.65 -8.26 6.44
CA VAL A 447 -4.29 -9.41 5.60
C VAL A 447 -5.47 -10.32 5.23
N GLY A 448 -6.57 -10.26 5.99
CA GLY A 448 -7.80 -10.98 5.72
C GLY A 448 -8.79 -10.23 4.82
N TYR A 449 -8.66 -8.91 4.68
CA TYR A 449 -9.59 -8.07 3.92
C TYR A 449 -9.04 -6.65 3.72
N PRO A 450 -9.18 -6.05 2.52
CA PRO A 450 -9.76 -6.63 1.30
C PRO A 450 -8.81 -7.60 0.59
N SER A 451 -9.33 -8.38 -0.37
CA SER A 451 -8.46 -9.02 -1.35
C SER A 451 -7.84 -7.97 -2.28
N ALA A 452 -6.64 -8.22 -2.81
CA ALA A 452 -6.01 -7.33 -3.77
C ALA A 452 -6.87 -7.10 -5.03
N SER A 453 -7.66 -8.09 -5.45
CA SER A 453 -8.60 -7.94 -6.57
C SER A 453 -9.72 -6.95 -6.28
N LEU A 454 -10.27 -6.95 -5.05
CA LEU A 454 -11.28 -5.98 -4.63
C LEU A 454 -10.69 -4.57 -4.56
N TYR A 455 -9.50 -4.43 -3.97
CA TYR A 455 -8.75 -3.18 -3.92
C TYR A 455 -8.46 -2.63 -5.31
N LYS A 456 -7.95 -3.49 -6.22
CA LYS A 456 -7.70 -3.16 -7.63
C LYS A 456 -8.95 -2.60 -8.32
N THR A 457 -10.10 -3.23 -8.11
CA THR A 457 -11.37 -2.78 -8.72
C THR A 457 -11.73 -1.35 -8.31
N ALA A 458 -11.54 -1.00 -7.04
CA ALA A 458 -11.76 0.37 -6.57
C ALA A 458 -10.73 1.35 -7.12
N LEU A 459 -9.45 0.99 -7.07
CA LEU A 459 -8.35 1.79 -7.60
C LEU A 459 -8.57 2.12 -9.09
N GLU A 460 -8.85 1.12 -9.92
CA GLU A 460 -9.10 1.33 -11.36
C GLU A 460 -10.35 2.18 -11.61
N LYS A 461 -11.36 2.06 -10.75
CA LYS A 461 -12.52 2.94 -10.83
C LYS A 461 -12.17 4.40 -10.53
N PHE A 462 -11.33 4.67 -9.52
CA PHE A 462 -10.87 6.02 -9.25
C PHE A 462 -9.97 6.56 -10.36
N ILE A 463 -9.06 5.76 -10.89
CA ILE A 463 -8.24 6.10 -12.06
C ILE A 463 -9.11 6.45 -13.28
N SER A 464 -10.23 5.75 -13.48
CA SER A 464 -11.16 6.04 -14.59
C SER A 464 -11.79 7.43 -14.55
N THR A 465 -11.74 8.11 -13.40
CA THR A 465 -12.13 9.53 -13.30
C THR A 465 -11.19 10.46 -14.08
N GLY A 466 -9.95 10.03 -14.36
CA GLY A 466 -8.89 10.88 -14.90
C GLY A 466 -8.44 11.97 -13.93
N LEU A 467 -8.70 11.80 -12.64
CA LEU A 467 -8.09 12.55 -11.55
C LEU A 467 -6.83 11.83 -11.09
N ASP A 468 -5.97 12.54 -10.39
CA ASP A 468 -4.84 11.94 -9.68
C ASP A 468 -5.35 11.02 -8.55
N VAL A 469 -4.66 9.92 -8.30
CA VAL A 469 -4.93 9.04 -7.15
C VAL A 469 -3.70 9.02 -6.26
N GLN A 470 -3.92 9.08 -4.95
CA GLN A 470 -2.86 8.85 -3.97
C GLN A 470 -3.28 7.77 -2.99
N ILE A 471 -2.38 6.86 -2.68
CA ILE A 471 -2.50 5.96 -1.53
C ILE A 471 -1.95 6.75 -0.35
N THR A 472 -2.81 7.13 0.61
CA THR A 472 -2.53 8.23 1.54
C THR A 472 -2.12 7.81 2.93
N GLU A 473 -2.50 6.59 3.37
CA GLU A 473 -2.37 6.17 4.78
C GLU A 473 -2.12 4.66 4.90
N LEU A 474 -1.41 4.07 3.94
CA LEU A 474 -1.24 2.63 3.84
C LEU A 474 -0.67 2.03 5.12
N ASP A 475 -1.44 1.18 5.74
CA ASP A 475 -1.03 0.25 6.76
C ASP A 475 -1.78 -1.08 6.59
N ILE A 476 -1.13 -2.21 6.88
CA ILE A 476 -1.70 -3.55 6.70
C ILE A 476 -1.53 -4.32 7.99
N THR A 477 -2.60 -4.44 8.78
CA THR A 477 -2.56 -5.19 10.05
C THR A 477 -2.38 -6.68 9.81
N THR A 478 -1.64 -7.33 10.71
CA THR A 478 -1.35 -8.74 10.56
C THR A 478 -1.02 -9.44 11.88
N THR A 479 -1.28 -10.74 11.90
CA THR A 479 -0.67 -11.70 12.82
C THR A 479 0.34 -12.60 12.09
N ASN A 480 0.56 -12.37 10.77
CA ASN A 480 1.46 -13.17 9.93
C ASN A 480 2.23 -12.26 8.96
N GLU A 481 3.52 -12.10 9.17
CA GLU A 481 4.37 -11.18 8.39
C GLU A 481 4.50 -11.58 6.91
N SER A 482 4.48 -12.88 6.58
CA SER A 482 4.54 -13.31 5.18
C SER A 482 3.29 -12.92 4.41
N SER A 483 2.10 -13.06 5.01
CA SER A 483 0.84 -12.59 4.41
C SER A 483 0.82 -11.08 4.26
N GLN A 484 1.38 -10.37 5.25
CA GLN A 484 1.54 -8.91 5.18
C GLN A 484 2.45 -8.50 4.02
N ALA A 485 3.61 -9.15 3.92
CA ALA A 485 4.57 -8.91 2.84
C ALA A 485 3.96 -9.16 1.46
N ALA A 486 3.21 -10.26 1.31
CA ALA A 486 2.51 -10.58 0.07
C ALA A 486 1.50 -9.48 -0.30
N LEU A 487 0.65 -9.03 0.64
CA LEU A 487 -0.34 -8.01 0.36
C LEU A 487 0.32 -6.64 0.07
N TYR A 488 1.35 -6.24 0.83
CA TYR A 488 2.13 -5.04 0.49
C TYR A 488 2.72 -5.12 -0.93
N LYS A 489 3.27 -6.27 -1.31
CA LYS A 489 3.81 -6.51 -2.66
C LYS A 489 2.73 -6.30 -3.73
N GLU A 490 1.54 -6.87 -3.54
CA GLU A 490 0.42 -6.74 -4.48
C GLU A 490 -0.06 -5.29 -4.59
N ILE A 491 -0.23 -4.58 -3.47
CA ILE A 491 -0.67 -3.18 -3.47
C ILE A 491 0.37 -2.27 -4.14
N LEU A 492 1.66 -2.44 -3.81
CA LEU A 492 2.72 -1.64 -4.44
C LEU A 492 2.92 -1.99 -5.92
N GLN A 493 2.70 -3.26 -6.33
CA GLN A 493 2.70 -3.63 -7.74
C GLN A 493 1.57 -2.92 -8.49
N LEU A 494 0.35 -2.87 -7.92
CA LEU A 494 -0.75 -2.10 -8.50
C LEU A 494 -0.41 -0.61 -8.61
N ALA A 495 0.26 -0.03 -7.60
CA ALA A 495 0.70 1.36 -7.67
C ALA A 495 1.73 1.59 -8.79
N VAL A 496 2.68 0.67 -8.98
CA VAL A 496 3.66 0.71 -10.08
C VAL A 496 2.99 0.55 -11.44
N ASP A 497 2.09 -0.42 -11.58
CA ASP A 497 1.37 -0.67 -12.83
C ASP A 497 0.51 0.54 -13.28
N HIS A 498 0.15 1.41 -12.35
CA HIS A 498 -0.66 2.61 -12.58
C HIS A 498 0.08 3.92 -12.24
N ALA A 499 1.42 3.92 -12.27
CA ALA A 499 2.24 5.08 -11.90
C ALA A 499 1.94 6.37 -12.70
N ASP A 500 1.39 6.25 -13.91
CA ASP A 500 0.92 7.41 -14.70
C ASP A 500 -0.30 8.12 -14.07
N SER A 501 -1.02 7.46 -13.16
CA SER A 501 -2.23 7.95 -12.50
C SER A 501 -2.07 8.09 -10.98
N ILE A 502 -0.97 7.57 -10.41
CA ILE A 502 -0.69 7.60 -8.97
C ILE A 502 0.53 8.49 -8.73
N SER A 503 0.35 9.58 -8.00
CA SER A 503 1.43 10.53 -7.74
C SER A 503 2.14 10.34 -6.39
N SER A 504 1.54 9.60 -5.45
CA SER A 504 2.14 9.32 -4.13
C SER A 504 1.60 8.03 -3.51
N VAL A 505 2.50 7.34 -2.79
CA VAL A 505 2.16 6.27 -1.85
C VAL A 505 2.73 6.66 -0.50
N THR A 506 1.88 6.75 0.52
CA THR A 506 2.24 7.14 1.90
C THR A 506 1.90 6.00 2.85
N VAL A 507 2.86 5.49 3.60
CA VAL A 507 2.64 4.55 4.71
C VAL A 507 2.27 5.33 5.99
N TRP A 508 1.34 4.80 6.81
CA TRP A 508 0.83 5.55 7.97
C TRP A 508 1.67 5.34 9.23
N GLY A 509 2.93 5.76 9.15
CA GLY A 509 3.91 5.74 10.23
C GLY A 509 5.28 5.21 9.80
N THR A 510 6.30 5.49 10.59
CA THR A 510 7.68 5.11 10.28
C THR A 510 8.04 3.70 10.77
N HIS A 511 7.41 3.21 11.84
CA HIS A 511 7.62 1.86 12.39
C HIS A 511 6.46 1.40 13.28
N ASP A 512 6.31 0.10 13.46
CA ASP A 512 5.16 -0.52 14.16
C ASP A 512 4.88 0.06 15.54
N SER A 513 5.91 0.33 16.35
CA SER A 513 5.73 0.71 17.76
C SER A 513 5.04 2.07 17.97
N ILE A 514 5.05 2.94 16.93
CA ILE A 514 4.40 4.27 17.01
C ILE A 514 3.09 4.33 16.24
N SER A 515 2.76 3.28 15.49
CA SER A 515 1.51 3.23 14.74
C SER A 515 0.29 3.26 15.66
N TRP A 516 -0.77 3.93 15.24
CA TRP A 516 -2.07 3.88 15.92
C TRP A 516 -2.66 2.46 16.01
N ARG A 517 -2.18 1.54 15.13
CA ARG A 517 -2.52 0.10 15.11
C ARG A 517 -1.35 -0.77 15.59
N SER A 518 -0.47 -0.24 16.45
CA SER A 518 0.81 -0.86 16.86
C SER A 518 0.67 -2.30 17.38
N SER A 519 -0.45 -2.64 18.04
CA SER A 519 -0.71 -4.00 18.53
C SER A 519 -0.85 -5.06 17.42
N GLN A 520 -0.93 -4.64 16.16
CA GLN A 520 -1.15 -5.49 14.99
C GLN A 520 -0.04 -5.35 13.93
N ASN A 521 1.11 -4.76 14.31
CA ASN A 521 2.33 -4.67 13.50
C ASN A 521 2.10 -4.26 12.03
N PRO A 522 1.49 -3.07 11.74
CA PRO A 522 0.92 -2.82 10.42
C PRO A 522 1.90 -2.26 9.37
N LEU A 523 3.14 -1.90 9.73
CA LEU A 523 4.03 -1.10 8.89
C LEU A 523 5.18 -1.92 8.27
N LEU A 524 6.00 -1.25 7.43
CA LEU A 524 7.13 -1.85 6.74
C LEU A 524 8.34 -2.11 7.66
N PHE A 525 8.39 -1.39 8.79
CA PHE A 525 9.48 -1.48 9.76
C PHE A 525 8.93 -1.81 11.14
N GLY A 526 9.58 -2.72 11.83
CA GLY A 526 9.34 -3.04 13.23
C GLY A 526 9.98 -2.03 14.18
N ALA A 527 10.03 -2.36 15.47
CA ALA A 527 10.66 -1.51 16.48
C ALA A 527 12.10 -1.11 16.08
N ASN A 528 12.48 0.12 16.46
CA ASN A 528 13.80 0.67 16.13
C ASN A 528 14.14 0.71 14.64
N TYR A 529 13.12 0.86 13.80
CA TYR A 529 13.27 0.93 12.33
C TYR A 529 13.84 -0.35 11.70
N THR A 530 13.65 -1.50 12.32
CA THR A 530 14.08 -2.79 11.78
C THR A 530 13.26 -3.14 10.52
N PRO A 531 13.87 -3.37 9.35
CA PRO A 531 13.14 -3.76 8.16
C PRO A 531 12.41 -5.10 8.36
N LYS A 532 11.16 -5.17 7.93
CA LYS A 532 10.32 -6.40 7.96
C LYS A 532 10.31 -7.06 6.58
N GLN A 533 9.74 -8.26 6.49
CA GLN A 533 9.50 -8.93 5.21
C GLN A 533 8.70 -8.04 4.24
N ALA A 534 7.75 -7.26 4.75
CA ALA A 534 6.99 -6.30 3.98
C ALA A 534 7.88 -5.24 3.29
N TYR A 535 8.91 -4.73 3.99
CA TYR A 535 9.88 -3.81 3.38
C TYR A 535 10.65 -4.47 2.23
N THR A 536 11.14 -5.70 2.45
CA THR A 536 11.87 -6.46 1.42
C THR A 536 11.00 -6.69 0.19
N ALA A 537 9.75 -7.11 0.40
CA ALA A 537 8.78 -7.34 -0.67
C ALA A 537 8.48 -6.07 -1.49
N VAL A 538 8.36 -4.92 -0.81
CA VAL A 538 8.17 -3.60 -1.45
C VAL A 538 9.40 -3.20 -2.28
N MET A 539 10.61 -3.43 -1.76
CA MET A 539 11.85 -3.15 -2.49
C MET A 539 12.04 -4.05 -3.71
N GLU A 540 11.56 -5.30 -3.68
CA GLU A 540 11.53 -6.18 -4.85
C GLU A 540 10.61 -5.65 -5.95
N VAL A 541 9.44 -5.10 -5.60
CA VAL A 541 8.56 -4.44 -6.59
C VAL A 541 9.31 -3.29 -7.28
N ALA A 542 9.96 -2.43 -6.51
CA ALA A 542 10.70 -1.30 -7.05
C ALA A 542 11.83 -1.73 -8.01
N LYS A 543 12.56 -2.80 -7.68
CA LYS A 543 13.64 -3.34 -8.53
C LYS A 543 13.16 -3.77 -9.92
N ASN A 544 11.93 -4.28 -10.00
CA ASN A 544 11.34 -4.78 -11.24
C ASN A 544 10.53 -3.71 -11.98
N ALA A 545 10.35 -2.54 -11.37
CA ALA A 545 9.59 -1.43 -11.94
C ALA A 545 10.40 -0.74 -13.05
N THR A 546 9.73 -0.45 -14.15
CA THR A 546 10.29 0.41 -15.21
C THR A 546 9.56 1.76 -15.12
N PRO A 547 10.26 2.87 -14.85
CA PRO A 547 9.64 4.19 -14.86
C PRO A 547 8.95 4.46 -16.21
N PRO A 548 7.80 5.14 -16.23
CA PRO A 548 7.15 5.57 -17.45
C PRO A 548 8.16 6.31 -18.32
N GLN A 549 8.28 5.94 -19.60
CA GLN A 549 9.16 6.63 -20.52
C GLN A 549 8.65 8.06 -20.70
N THR A 550 9.38 9.03 -20.18
CA THR A 550 9.07 10.45 -20.38
C THR A 550 9.25 10.75 -21.86
N THR A 551 8.17 10.73 -22.62
CA THR A 551 8.16 11.35 -23.95
C THR A 551 8.35 12.84 -23.75
N THR A 552 9.59 13.29 -23.83
CA THR A 552 9.94 14.72 -23.82
C THR A 552 9.32 15.33 -25.08
N THR A 553 8.11 15.82 -24.96
CA THR A 553 7.53 16.70 -25.97
C THR A 553 8.30 18.01 -25.88
N THR A 554 9.33 18.14 -26.66
CA THR A 554 10.06 19.40 -26.84
C THR A 554 9.06 20.42 -27.36
N LYS A 555 8.56 21.27 -26.47
CA LYS A 555 7.72 22.42 -26.83
C LYS A 555 8.61 23.38 -27.58
N ILE A 556 8.60 23.29 -28.90
CA ILE A 556 9.23 24.29 -29.78
C ILE A 556 8.46 25.59 -29.56
N THR A 557 9.03 26.49 -28.79
CA THR A 557 8.54 27.85 -28.64
C THR A 557 8.84 28.59 -29.94
N THR A 558 7.91 28.58 -30.88
CA THR A 558 7.96 29.45 -32.05
C THR A 558 7.59 30.85 -31.62
N THR A 559 8.59 31.72 -31.54
CA THR A 559 8.42 33.14 -31.36
C THR A 559 7.74 33.71 -32.63
N THR A 560 6.44 33.97 -32.54
CA THR A 560 5.70 34.55 -33.66
C THR A 560 5.91 36.08 -33.65
N THR A 561 6.73 36.56 -34.54
CA THR A 561 6.82 37.96 -34.89
C THR A 561 5.54 38.36 -35.63
N LYS A 562 4.80 39.32 -35.08
CA LYS A 562 3.56 39.87 -35.61
C LYS A 562 3.84 40.67 -36.90
N ALA A 563 3.43 40.14 -38.02
CA ALA A 563 3.33 40.91 -39.24
C ALA A 563 1.86 41.16 -39.54
N THR A 564 1.51 42.42 -39.58
CA THR A 564 0.19 42.96 -39.95
C THR A 564 0.08 42.92 -41.47
N THR A 565 -0.93 42.26 -42.04
CA THR A 565 -1.36 42.53 -43.41
C THR A 565 -2.87 42.36 -43.58
N THR A 566 -3.41 43.28 -44.27
CA THR A 566 -4.75 43.71 -44.50
C THR A 566 -5.62 42.70 -45.28
N THR A 567 -6.88 42.69 -44.95
CA THR A 567 -8.04 42.02 -45.52
C THR A 567 -8.21 42.20 -47.04
N THR A 568 -8.56 41.13 -47.73
CA THR A 568 -9.47 41.23 -48.87
C THR A 568 -10.35 39.98 -49.01
N THR A 569 -11.64 40.20 -48.93
CA THR A 569 -12.72 39.23 -49.06
C THR A 569 -12.90 38.85 -50.53
N THR A 570 -12.93 37.53 -50.83
CA THR A 570 -13.63 37.11 -52.04
C THR A 570 -14.28 35.74 -51.82
N LYS A 571 -15.58 35.70 -51.95
CA LYS A 571 -16.49 34.59 -51.90
C LYS A 571 -16.41 33.82 -53.23
N ALA A 572 -16.08 32.54 -53.22
CA ALA A 572 -16.35 31.67 -54.31
C ALA A 572 -16.82 30.29 -53.81
N THR A 573 -18.05 30.00 -54.12
CA THR A 573 -18.70 28.68 -53.96
C THR A 573 -18.24 27.81 -55.10
N THR A 574 -17.64 26.65 -54.78
CA THR A 574 -17.54 25.57 -55.77
C THR A 574 -17.72 24.26 -55.07
N THR A 575 -18.84 23.63 -55.36
CA THR A 575 -19.17 22.26 -55.02
C THR A 575 -18.28 21.33 -55.85
N THR A 576 -17.37 20.58 -55.21
CA THR A 576 -16.68 19.46 -55.91
C THR A 576 -16.95 18.18 -55.13
N LYS A 577 -17.64 17.29 -55.79
CA LYS A 577 -17.93 15.91 -55.42
C LYS A 577 -16.59 15.17 -55.32
N ALA A 578 -16.17 14.83 -54.10
CA ALA A 578 -14.96 14.03 -53.90
C ALA A 578 -15.25 12.57 -54.20
N THR A 579 -14.55 12.05 -55.18
CA THR A 579 -14.49 10.63 -55.50
C THR A 579 -13.66 9.94 -54.41
N THR A 580 -14.31 9.06 -53.64
CA THR A 580 -13.66 8.28 -52.59
C THR A 580 -12.79 7.20 -53.21
N THR A 581 -11.47 7.41 -53.20
CA THR A 581 -10.51 6.31 -53.37
C THR A 581 -10.44 5.53 -52.04
N GLN A 582 -10.65 4.21 -52.10
CA GLN A 582 -10.52 3.32 -50.93
C GLN A 582 -9.13 3.46 -50.29
N PRO A 583 -9.03 3.58 -48.97
CA PRO A 583 -7.75 3.54 -48.26
C PRO A 583 -7.04 2.19 -48.39
N VAL A 584 -5.71 2.20 -48.38
CA VAL A 584 -4.85 1.08 -48.78
C VAL A 584 -4.84 -0.09 -47.79
N ASN A 585 -5.29 0.10 -46.52
CA ASN A 585 -5.37 -0.94 -45.49
C ASN A 585 -6.69 -0.83 -44.71
N TYR A 586 -7.72 -1.53 -45.23
CA TYR A 586 -9.00 -1.60 -44.50
C TYR A 586 -9.02 -2.75 -43.51
N LEU A 587 -9.06 -2.42 -42.21
CA LEU A 587 -9.31 -3.35 -41.11
C LEU A 587 -10.57 -2.87 -40.37
N PRO A 588 -11.75 -3.51 -40.64
CA PRO A 588 -13.00 -3.08 -39.99
C PRO A 588 -12.90 -3.14 -38.47
N GLY A 589 -13.24 -2.05 -37.82
CA GLY A 589 -13.20 -1.93 -36.35
C GLY A 589 -11.91 -1.35 -35.78
N ASP A 590 -10.83 -1.26 -36.55
CA ASP A 590 -9.54 -0.67 -36.13
C ASP A 590 -9.58 0.85 -36.30
N ALA A 591 -10.22 1.51 -35.35
CA ALA A 591 -10.47 2.95 -35.38
C ALA A 591 -9.21 3.78 -35.06
N ASN A 592 -8.28 3.25 -34.27
CA ASN A 592 -7.02 3.88 -33.90
C ASN A 592 -5.87 3.60 -34.89
N CYS A 593 -6.07 2.66 -35.85
CA CYS A 593 -5.11 2.24 -36.85
C CYS A 593 -3.85 1.56 -36.29
N ASP A 594 -3.96 0.82 -35.19
CA ASP A 594 -2.83 0.08 -34.58
C ASP A 594 -2.69 -1.36 -35.13
N GLY A 595 -3.60 -1.80 -36.02
CA GLY A 595 -3.59 -3.11 -36.65
C GLY A 595 -4.31 -4.20 -35.86
N LYS A 596 -5.04 -3.84 -34.81
CA LYS A 596 -5.87 -4.73 -34.00
C LYS A 596 -7.29 -4.19 -33.92
N VAL A 597 -8.21 -5.02 -33.45
CA VAL A 597 -9.57 -4.59 -33.12
C VAL A 597 -9.82 -4.98 -31.67
N ASP A 598 -9.76 -4.00 -30.81
CA ASP A 598 -9.92 -4.19 -29.37
C ASP A 598 -10.70 -3.05 -28.70
N ILE A 599 -10.72 -3.02 -27.37
CA ILE A 599 -11.54 -2.04 -26.63
C ILE A 599 -11.08 -0.60 -26.87
N SER A 600 -9.81 -0.38 -27.22
CA SER A 600 -9.27 0.97 -27.50
C SER A 600 -9.95 1.62 -28.69
N ASP A 601 -10.36 0.84 -29.70
CA ASP A 601 -11.08 1.37 -30.86
C ASP A 601 -12.47 1.89 -30.50
N ALA A 602 -13.20 1.15 -29.67
CA ALA A 602 -14.48 1.60 -29.16
C ALA A 602 -14.35 2.87 -28.31
N VAL A 603 -13.26 2.99 -27.55
CA VAL A 603 -12.96 4.19 -26.75
C VAL A 603 -12.65 5.39 -27.64
N VAL A 604 -11.80 5.22 -28.65
CA VAL A 604 -11.42 6.31 -29.58
C VAL A 604 -12.66 6.83 -30.33
N ILE A 605 -13.57 5.96 -30.75
CA ILE A 605 -14.85 6.37 -31.36
C ILE A 605 -15.68 7.18 -30.38
N LYS A 606 -15.81 6.73 -29.13
CA LYS A 606 -16.57 7.47 -28.10
C LYS A 606 -15.96 8.85 -27.83
N CYS A 607 -14.64 8.94 -27.74
CA CYS A 607 -13.94 10.22 -27.62
C CYS A 607 -14.19 11.15 -28.81
N TYR A 608 -14.14 10.63 -30.02
CA TYR A 608 -14.44 11.37 -31.25
C TYR A 608 -15.88 11.92 -31.24
N LEU A 609 -16.85 11.12 -30.80
CA LEU A 609 -18.25 11.52 -30.73
C LEU A 609 -18.50 12.60 -29.66
N ILE A 610 -17.73 12.58 -28.58
CA ILE A 610 -17.80 13.62 -27.53
C ILE A 610 -17.23 14.96 -28.06
N SER A 611 -16.09 14.91 -28.74
CA SER A 611 -15.44 16.09 -29.28
C SER A 611 -14.51 15.74 -30.44
N SER A 612 -15.01 15.77 -31.67
CA SER A 612 -14.23 15.48 -32.87
C SER A 612 -13.09 16.45 -33.14
N SER A 613 -13.17 17.67 -32.58
CA SER A 613 -12.10 18.66 -32.68
C SER A 613 -10.96 18.37 -31.71
N LYS A 614 -11.26 17.77 -30.55
CA LYS A 614 -10.25 17.44 -29.53
C LYS A 614 -9.65 16.04 -29.75
N TYR A 615 -10.46 15.12 -30.24
CA TYR A 615 -10.11 13.73 -30.50
C TYR A 615 -10.40 13.33 -31.95
N PRO A 616 -9.67 13.90 -32.92
CA PRO A 616 -9.94 13.62 -34.34
C PRO A 616 -9.52 12.19 -34.69
N LEU A 617 -10.36 11.48 -35.43
CA LEU A 617 -9.96 10.27 -36.11
C LEU A 617 -9.16 10.62 -37.38
N SER A 618 -8.15 9.80 -37.70
CA SER A 618 -7.51 9.86 -39.03
C SER A 618 -8.54 9.51 -40.11
N ALA A 619 -8.28 9.87 -41.34
CA ALA A 619 -9.17 9.50 -42.42
C ALA A 619 -9.32 7.96 -42.58
N GLN A 620 -8.22 7.23 -42.33
CA GLN A 620 -8.20 5.76 -42.28
C GLN A 620 -8.98 5.23 -41.08
N GLY A 621 -8.75 5.82 -39.87
CA GLY A 621 -9.43 5.42 -38.66
C GLY A 621 -10.94 5.65 -38.72
N ALA A 622 -11.38 6.78 -39.24
CA ALA A 622 -12.79 7.04 -39.45
C ALA A 622 -13.43 6.06 -40.49
N TYR A 623 -12.66 5.66 -41.50
CA TYR A 623 -13.10 4.66 -42.46
C TYR A 623 -13.19 3.26 -41.87
N ASN A 624 -12.24 2.87 -41.03
CA ASN A 624 -12.24 1.59 -40.31
C ASN A 624 -13.31 1.53 -39.21
N ALA A 625 -13.57 2.66 -38.56
CA ALA A 625 -14.50 2.77 -37.45
C ALA A 625 -15.98 2.62 -37.84
N ASP A 626 -16.35 3.03 -39.04
CA ASP A 626 -17.74 3.00 -39.55
C ASP A 626 -18.09 1.56 -40.01
N VAL A 627 -18.48 0.73 -39.03
CA VAL A 627 -18.69 -0.73 -39.17
C VAL A 627 -20.15 -1.18 -39.06
N GLN A 628 -21.07 -0.22 -38.79
CA GLN A 628 -22.50 -0.49 -38.64
C GLN A 628 -23.33 0.54 -39.44
N GLY A 629 -24.44 0.12 -40.02
CA GLY A 629 -25.38 1.03 -40.69
C GLY A 629 -25.00 1.42 -42.11
N ASN A 630 -24.33 0.55 -42.85
CA ASN A 630 -24.01 0.72 -44.29
C ASN A 630 -23.22 2.02 -44.59
N ARG A 631 -22.17 2.30 -43.81
CA ARG A 631 -21.28 3.46 -43.89
C ARG A 631 -22.05 4.78 -43.80
N ASN A 632 -22.82 4.88 -42.72
CA ASN A 632 -23.64 6.07 -42.46
C ASN A 632 -22.88 7.17 -41.68
N GLY A 633 -21.58 7.01 -41.50
CA GLY A 633 -20.69 7.85 -40.71
C GLY A 633 -20.51 7.37 -39.25
N VAL A 634 -19.31 7.61 -38.70
CA VAL A 634 -18.95 7.15 -37.34
C VAL A 634 -19.93 7.68 -36.31
N ASN A 635 -20.58 6.75 -35.59
CA ASN A 635 -21.61 7.04 -34.59
C ASN A 635 -21.53 6.05 -33.41
N ALA A 636 -22.43 6.19 -32.40
CA ALA A 636 -22.39 5.38 -31.19
C ALA A 636 -22.66 3.87 -31.45
N GLN A 637 -23.37 3.53 -32.54
CA GLN A 637 -23.67 2.14 -32.90
C GLN A 637 -22.42 1.41 -33.37
N ASP A 638 -21.46 2.12 -33.99
CA ASP A 638 -20.19 1.55 -34.41
C ASP A 638 -19.35 1.13 -33.20
N ALA A 639 -19.28 1.98 -32.17
CA ALA A 639 -18.61 1.64 -30.93
C ALA A 639 -19.27 0.43 -30.24
N VAL A 640 -20.58 0.33 -30.25
CA VAL A 640 -21.32 -0.83 -29.74
C VAL A 640 -21.07 -2.09 -30.57
N ALA A 641 -21.00 -1.98 -31.90
CA ALA A 641 -20.70 -3.11 -32.79
C ALA A 641 -19.29 -3.66 -32.51
N ILE A 642 -18.29 -2.78 -32.34
CA ILE A 642 -16.92 -3.18 -31.98
C ILE A 642 -16.90 -3.87 -30.60
N GLN A 643 -17.59 -3.34 -29.60
CA GLN A 643 -17.69 -4.00 -28.29
C GLN A 643 -18.34 -5.40 -28.38
N LYS A 644 -19.40 -5.55 -29.16
CA LYS A 644 -20.03 -6.87 -29.40
C LYS A 644 -19.09 -7.85 -30.08
N TYR A 645 -18.28 -7.38 -31.03
CA TYR A 645 -17.27 -8.19 -31.73
C TYR A 645 -16.19 -8.68 -30.76
N ILE A 646 -15.64 -7.81 -29.92
CA ILE A 646 -14.64 -8.14 -28.92
C ILE A 646 -15.17 -9.17 -27.91
N LEU A 647 -16.42 -9.00 -27.46
CA LEU A 647 -17.13 -9.92 -26.58
C LEU A 647 -17.58 -11.22 -27.25
N ARG A 648 -17.30 -11.39 -28.55
CA ARG A 648 -17.72 -12.53 -29.37
C ARG A 648 -19.25 -12.74 -29.42
N ILE A 649 -20.02 -11.67 -29.20
CA ILE A 649 -21.49 -11.65 -29.38
C ILE A 649 -21.83 -11.64 -30.87
N ILE A 650 -20.97 -11.00 -31.68
CA ILE A 650 -20.97 -11.10 -33.15
C ILE A 650 -19.59 -11.58 -33.60
N THR A 651 -19.55 -12.29 -34.73
CA THR A 651 -18.31 -12.85 -35.29
C THR A 651 -17.79 -12.06 -36.49
N SER A 652 -18.58 -11.13 -37.01
CA SER A 652 -18.22 -10.21 -38.09
C SER A 652 -19.01 -8.93 -37.94
N PHE A 653 -18.50 -7.83 -38.50
CA PHE A 653 -19.29 -6.62 -38.64
C PHE A 653 -20.26 -6.79 -39.80
N ASP A 654 -21.49 -6.24 -39.70
CA ASP A 654 -22.46 -6.26 -40.78
C ASP A 654 -21.81 -5.63 -42.00
N ALA A 655 -21.63 -6.45 -43.03
CA ALA A 655 -20.80 -6.09 -44.14
C ALA A 655 -21.29 -4.78 -44.77
N VAL A 656 -20.36 -3.89 -44.89
CA VAL A 656 -20.47 -2.78 -45.79
C VAL A 656 -20.45 -3.38 -47.20
N SER A 657 -21.62 -3.70 -47.71
CA SER A 657 -21.81 -4.09 -49.11
C SER A 657 -21.96 -2.84 -49.98
#